data_0d2bbe5d6c886c92c37a5384334a969e
#
_entry.id   0d2bbe5d6c886c92c37a5384334a969e
#
_cell.length_a   1.000
_cell.length_b   1.000
_cell.length_c   1.000
_cell.angle_alpha   90.00
_cell.angle_beta   90.00
_cell.angle_gamma   90.00
#
_symmetry.space_group_name_H-M   'P 1'
#
loop_
_entity.id
_entity.type
_entity.pdbx_description
1 polymer ?
#
loop_
_entity_poly.entity_id
_entity_poly.type
_entity_poly.pdbx_seq_one_letter_code
_entity_poly.pdbx_strand_id
1 'polypeptide(L)'
;MKSVKIIWNNRAHKGTIEANNAVITTPIGHFDCEKLTVSFESASLGIGGIPTIVNVLVDRNPFSFILRDVSSQNPIYVPEYEVIVTTADDIRSYEQIVRDIKAKGGKTKLQLIEEQEEYSFQAAIKEVRDLPGPAWLGVSKDFRIFEVGLRSKSCGNDEQTYDYILPRHFWIDAKPYELKDYEPRYSMMSGRGIGCKHEVSKRLEEGYMPILNAQNIDEGIVYNMQYFATLETSPLDSSHLRGTDMYAADAYGAGHMFTEAQQKYVDEIIDKELNREEETVMFVKVTAENITQAPTFSYVKIPDPVPRREYEKGAPRMEYDSSTGFLTFSESGRVCCIVAVDGSPVPQEEMVVLLAPGEKISYTYKLPHQPVSYERAQQLSAVDYDVKLDEAKAFWRNELEGAAKVSLPEKRIEEMIKAGLLHMDVGYFGKNPDEAVVPIVGVYTAIGSESSPCIQFLDTMGMHDLAARALQFFVEKQHEDGFMQNFGGYMLETGSVLWSMGEHYRLTRDSKWVESVRDSIIKACEYLIRWREQNLGDELKDGRGYGMIAGKIADPNDMYHSFMLNANTYAGLSRASEMLACCDMENSKRYKVISEEMRGNIRESFIRNVTISQLIPMGDGTWSHSFSPWTEYVGPAGMYAKGGKWYTHGTFTARDMIVASYLILQEVIDPNDPLADIILNYYTEHLTLNNTCFSQPYYSPHPYAHAMRGEVKLFLKEFYSGFASLADRETYSFWEHHYHVSQHKLHEEGWFLMRCRWMLCLEDFAAKQLNLLSMVPRNWLEDGKEILVQGMKSYFGTVNYTVKSKLGIGRVMVLIKVESGKCPQAEIITIRIPHPESKKARFVTEGKYCPDTETITFDHFDEYIECEVIF
;
A
#
# COMPACT_ATOMS: atom_id res chain seq x y z
N MET A 1 -16.19 -24.81 40.99
CA MET A 1 -17.01 -23.58 41.01
C MET A 1 -16.07 -22.40 40.99
N LYS A 2 -16.26 -21.43 40.09
CA LYS A 2 -15.57 -20.14 40.05
C LYS A 2 -16.58 -19.05 40.27
N SER A 3 -16.28 -18.05 41.10
CA SER A 3 -17.16 -16.90 41.32
C SER A 3 -16.42 -15.60 41.06
N VAL A 4 -17.07 -14.68 40.41
CA VAL A 4 -16.55 -13.35 40.11
C VAL A 4 -17.46 -12.27 40.64
N LYS A 5 -16.91 -11.08 40.82
CA LYS A 5 -17.63 -9.89 41.25
C LYS A 5 -17.49 -8.83 40.20
N ILE A 6 -18.60 -8.28 39.75
CA ILE A 6 -18.69 -7.14 38.84
C ILE A 6 -19.08 -5.92 39.67
N ILE A 7 -18.35 -4.82 39.54
CA ILE A 7 -18.54 -3.58 40.31
C ILE A 7 -18.64 -2.41 39.30
N TRP A 8 -19.75 -1.72 39.28
CA TRP A 8 -19.93 -0.46 38.58
C TRP A 8 -19.72 0.71 39.56
N ASN A 9 -19.18 1.82 39.02
CA ASN A 9 -18.85 2.98 39.83
C ASN A 9 -20.13 3.78 40.18
N ASN A 10 -20.62 3.61 41.42
CA ASN A 10 -21.74 4.35 42.03
C ASN A 10 -23.01 4.42 41.12
N ARG A 11 -23.25 3.39 40.32
CA ARG A 11 -24.38 3.30 39.41
C ARG A 11 -24.92 1.88 39.30
N ALA A 12 -26.23 1.74 39.50
CA ALA A 12 -26.93 0.50 39.23
C ALA A 12 -27.12 0.29 37.74
N HIS A 13 -26.90 -0.94 37.28
CA HIS A 13 -27.20 -1.39 35.93
C HIS A 13 -28.24 -2.51 35.94
N LYS A 14 -29.05 -2.51 34.88
CA LYS A 14 -30.11 -3.53 34.67
C LYS A 14 -29.71 -4.40 33.50
N GLY A 15 -29.89 -5.72 33.68
CA GLY A 15 -29.57 -6.62 32.59
C GLY A 15 -29.62 -8.09 32.96
N THR A 16 -28.95 -8.88 32.10
CA THR A 16 -28.78 -10.33 32.26
C THR A 16 -27.31 -10.70 32.07
N ILE A 17 -26.93 -11.85 32.58
CA ILE A 17 -25.64 -12.46 32.30
C ILE A 17 -25.88 -13.78 31.59
N GLU A 18 -25.10 -14.00 30.55
CA GLU A 18 -25.06 -15.27 29.82
C GLU A 18 -23.64 -15.84 29.88
N ALA A 19 -23.52 -17.15 29.84
CA ALA A 19 -22.21 -17.82 29.78
C ALA A 19 -22.22 -18.90 28.71
N ASN A 20 -21.18 -18.89 27.88
CA ASN A 20 -20.91 -19.96 26.94
C ASN A 20 -19.94 -20.95 27.62
N ASN A 21 -20.22 -22.25 27.57
CA ASN A 21 -19.47 -23.34 28.21
C ASN A 21 -19.41 -23.25 29.74
N ALA A 22 -20.52 -22.84 30.39
CA ALA A 22 -20.69 -22.89 31.82
C ALA A 22 -22.17 -22.77 32.18
N VAL A 23 -22.49 -23.17 33.42
CA VAL A 23 -23.80 -22.99 34.02
C VAL A 23 -23.71 -21.86 35.06
N ILE A 24 -24.55 -20.85 34.96
CA ILE A 24 -24.67 -19.79 35.95
C ILE A 24 -25.57 -20.28 37.08
N THR A 25 -25.06 -20.27 38.29
CA THR A 25 -25.79 -20.75 39.48
C THR A 25 -26.35 -19.62 40.33
N THR A 26 -25.74 -18.39 40.22
CA THR A 26 -26.17 -17.19 40.91
C THR A 26 -25.64 -15.95 40.16
N PRO A 27 -26.42 -14.89 39.90
CA PRO A 27 -27.90 -14.86 39.98
C PRO A 27 -28.53 -15.57 38.81
N ILE A 28 -29.80 -15.95 38.92
CA ILE A 28 -30.60 -16.51 37.84
C ILE A 28 -31.58 -15.41 37.39
N GLY A 29 -31.47 -14.96 36.11
CA GLY A 29 -32.36 -14.00 35.52
C GLY A 29 -31.87 -12.55 35.55
N HIS A 30 -32.83 -11.60 35.55
CA HIS A 30 -32.56 -10.16 35.53
C HIS A 30 -32.02 -9.64 36.87
N PHE A 31 -31.09 -8.69 36.81
CA PHE A 31 -30.55 -7.97 37.96
C PHE A 31 -30.70 -6.44 37.78
N ASP A 32 -30.65 -5.72 38.93
CA ASP A 32 -30.63 -4.25 38.99
C ASP A 32 -29.78 -3.88 40.22
N CYS A 33 -28.47 -3.63 40.01
CA CYS A 33 -27.55 -3.38 41.11
C CYS A 33 -26.24 -2.75 40.68
N GLU A 34 -25.50 -2.14 41.62
CA GLU A 34 -24.17 -1.58 41.43
C GLU A 34 -23.06 -2.64 41.57
N LYS A 35 -23.33 -3.71 42.27
CA LYS A 35 -22.40 -4.82 42.52
C LYS A 35 -23.09 -6.14 42.34
N LEU A 36 -22.50 -7.01 41.55
CA LEU A 36 -23.07 -8.34 41.26
C LEU A 36 -22.03 -9.42 41.48
N THR A 37 -22.38 -10.46 42.24
CA THR A 37 -21.57 -11.67 42.36
C THR A 37 -22.21 -12.76 41.51
N VAL A 38 -21.38 -13.37 40.61
CA VAL A 38 -21.79 -14.40 39.67
C VAL A 38 -21.00 -15.68 39.94
N SER A 39 -21.67 -16.80 40.08
CA SER A 39 -21.07 -18.10 40.31
C SER A 39 -21.33 -19.04 39.14
N PHE A 40 -20.29 -19.81 38.79
CA PHE A 40 -20.28 -20.67 37.60
C PHE A 40 -19.93 -22.12 37.99
N GLU A 41 -20.67 -23.06 37.46
CA GLU A 41 -20.37 -24.49 37.45
C GLU A 41 -20.02 -24.97 36.04
N SER A 42 -19.28 -26.08 35.96
CA SER A 42 -18.86 -26.71 34.72
C SER A 42 -18.09 -25.76 33.76
N ALA A 43 -17.45 -24.73 34.35
CA ALA A 43 -16.72 -23.72 33.56
C ALA A 43 -15.42 -24.27 32.98
N SER A 44 -15.13 -23.94 31.73
CA SER A 44 -13.86 -24.22 31.06
C SER A 44 -12.82 -23.15 31.41
N LEU A 45 -11.92 -23.45 32.36
CA LEU A 45 -10.89 -22.56 32.87
C LEU A 45 -9.47 -22.93 32.41
N GLY A 46 -9.32 -24.04 31.71
CA GLY A 46 -8.02 -24.49 31.21
C GLY A 46 -7.60 -23.72 29.94
N ILE A 47 -6.33 -23.87 29.56
CA ILE A 47 -5.76 -23.32 28.30
C ILE A 47 -6.08 -24.20 27.07
N GLY A 48 -6.54 -25.43 27.29
CA GLY A 48 -6.99 -26.29 26.18
C GLY A 48 -8.50 -26.16 25.94
N GLY A 49 -8.91 -26.08 24.70
CA GLY A 49 -10.32 -25.98 24.30
C GLY A 49 -10.90 -24.55 24.36
N ILE A 50 -12.19 -24.46 24.08
CA ILE A 50 -12.90 -23.18 24.06
C ILE A 50 -13.12 -22.73 25.51
N PRO A 51 -12.65 -21.53 25.93
CA PRO A 51 -12.84 -21.04 27.28
C PRO A 51 -14.29 -20.66 27.56
N THR A 52 -14.64 -20.52 28.82
CA THR A 52 -15.92 -19.92 29.19
C THR A 52 -15.90 -18.43 28.95
N ILE A 53 -16.80 -17.95 28.07
CA ILE A 53 -17.06 -16.54 27.80
C ILE A 53 -18.30 -16.13 28.57
N VAL A 54 -18.18 -14.99 29.28
CA VAL A 54 -19.28 -14.39 30.04
C VAL A 54 -19.70 -13.10 29.33
N ASN A 55 -20.97 -13.03 28.90
CA ASN A 55 -21.57 -11.86 28.31
C ASN A 55 -22.37 -11.12 29.37
N VAL A 56 -22.05 -9.85 29.61
CA VAL A 56 -22.75 -8.95 30.53
C VAL A 56 -23.63 -8.03 29.70
N LEU A 57 -24.90 -8.41 29.54
CA LEU A 57 -25.87 -7.73 28.70
C LEU A 57 -26.68 -6.74 29.54
N VAL A 58 -26.14 -5.55 29.68
CA VAL A 58 -26.73 -4.47 30.49
C VAL A 58 -27.29 -3.36 29.62
N ASP A 59 -28.13 -2.53 30.22
CA ASP A 59 -28.83 -1.39 29.57
C ASP A 59 -27.88 -0.34 28.99
N ARG A 60 -26.66 -0.27 29.49
CA ARG A 60 -25.59 0.60 28.97
C ARG A 60 -24.26 -0.11 29.01
N ASN A 61 -23.50 0.05 27.94
CA ASN A 61 -22.12 -0.45 27.84
C ASN A 61 -22.04 -1.97 28.13
N PRO A 62 -22.75 -2.81 27.37
CA PRO A 62 -22.62 -4.25 27.47
C PRO A 62 -21.22 -4.69 27.05
N PHE A 63 -20.70 -5.75 27.66
CA PHE A 63 -19.34 -6.27 27.42
C PHE A 63 -19.23 -7.76 27.67
N SER A 64 -18.13 -8.35 27.23
CA SER A 64 -17.84 -9.76 27.42
C SER A 64 -16.42 -10.00 27.90
N PHE A 65 -16.20 -11.04 28.67
CA PHE A 65 -14.86 -11.39 29.16
C PHE A 65 -14.68 -12.92 29.27
N ILE A 66 -13.41 -13.35 29.30
CA ILE A 66 -13.07 -14.74 29.52
C ILE A 66 -12.99 -14.98 31.03
N LEU A 67 -13.72 -15.96 31.51
CA LEU A 67 -13.80 -16.26 32.96
C LEU A 67 -12.48 -16.66 33.60
N ARG A 68 -11.61 -17.39 32.86
CA ARG A 68 -10.29 -17.80 33.36
C ARG A 68 -9.35 -16.62 33.61
N ASP A 69 -9.50 -15.52 32.86
CA ASP A 69 -8.58 -14.38 32.89
C ASP A 69 -8.87 -13.43 34.07
N VAL A 70 -10.01 -13.61 34.76
CA VAL A 70 -10.38 -12.82 35.93
C VAL A 70 -9.55 -13.22 37.14
N SER A 71 -8.83 -12.26 37.72
CA SER A 71 -8.06 -12.46 38.98
C SER A 71 -8.10 -11.18 39.83
N SER A 72 -7.86 -11.35 41.16
CA SER A 72 -7.71 -10.21 42.06
C SER A 72 -6.36 -9.48 41.90
N GLN A 73 -5.34 -10.17 41.35
CA GLN A 73 -4.03 -9.55 41.06
C GLN A 73 -4.07 -8.63 39.83
N ASN A 74 -4.82 -9.04 38.83
CA ASN A 74 -5.04 -8.27 37.58
C ASN A 74 -6.54 -8.23 37.29
N PRO A 75 -7.31 -7.37 37.98
CA PRO A 75 -8.74 -7.19 37.71
C PRO A 75 -8.96 -6.66 36.32
N ILE A 76 -10.07 -7.04 35.68
CA ILE A 76 -10.51 -6.43 34.44
C ILE A 76 -11.11 -5.07 34.79
N TYR A 77 -10.43 -3.98 34.41
CA TYR A 77 -10.92 -2.62 34.61
C TYR A 77 -11.09 -1.92 33.26
N VAL A 78 -12.32 -1.53 32.93
CA VAL A 78 -12.67 -0.78 31.71
C VAL A 78 -13.05 0.64 32.11
N PRO A 79 -12.12 1.63 31.96
CA PRO A 79 -12.35 3.01 32.39
C PRO A 79 -13.58 3.66 31.74
N GLU A 80 -13.77 3.47 30.44
CA GLU A 80 -14.84 4.07 29.64
C GLU A 80 -16.24 3.58 30.07
N TYR A 81 -16.30 2.37 30.67
CA TYR A 81 -17.54 1.75 31.16
C TYR A 81 -17.65 1.86 32.67
N GLU A 82 -16.67 2.45 33.34
CA GLU A 82 -16.61 2.56 34.79
C GLU A 82 -16.92 1.23 35.51
N VAL A 83 -16.40 0.10 34.96
CA VAL A 83 -16.66 -1.24 35.46
C VAL A 83 -15.38 -1.99 35.82
N ILE A 84 -15.42 -2.77 36.89
CA ILE A 84 -14.38 -3.70 37.30
C ILE A 84 -14.99 -5.11 37.40
N VAL A 85 -14.23 -6.13 36.89
CA VAL A 85 -14.51 -7.54 37.14
C VAL A 85 -13.31 -8.13 37.87
N THR A 86 -13.56 -8.71 39.06
CA THR A 86 -12.53 -9.34 39.90
C THR A 86 -13.05 -10.61 40.50
N THR A 87 -12.25 -11.35 41.27
CA THR A 87 -12.72 -12.55 42.00
C THR A 87 -13.69 -12.19 43.13
N ALA A 88 -14.62 -13.07 43.44
CA ALA A 88 -15.67 -12.80 44.45
C ALA A 88 -15.12 -12.52 45.84
N ASP A 89 -13.96 -13.06 46.18
CA ASP A 89 -13.25 -12.91 47.46
C ASP A 89 -12.42 -11.62 47.53
N ASP A 90 -12.27 -10.85 46.48
CA ASP A 90 -11.60 -9.56 46.48
C ASP A 90 -12.39 -8.55 47.34
N ILE A 91 -11.81 -8.11 48.45
CA ILE A 91 -12.46 -7.21 49.43
C ILE A 91 -12.32 -5.72 49.06
N ARG A 92 -11.50 -5.37 48.06
CA ARG A 92 -11.25 -3.99 47.70
C ARG A 92 -12.47 -3.31 47.12
N SER A 93 -12.61 -2.00 47.35
CA SER A 93 -13.58 -1.15 46.66
C SER A 93 -13.16 -0.84 45.22
N TYR A 94 -14.08 -0.29 44.43
CA TYR A 94 -13.81 0.21 43.07
C TYR A 94 -12.60 1.17 43.08
N GLU A 95 -12.62 2.19 43.95
CA GLU A 95 -11.57 3.21 44.02
C GLU A 95 -10.22 2.65 44.48
N GLN A 96 -10.24 1.61 45.33
CA GLN A 96 -9.00 0.93 45.76
C GLN A 96 -8.37 0.18 44.61
N ILE A 97 -9.14 -0.56 43.81
CA ILE A 97 -8.64 -1.31 42.66
C ILE A 97 -8.10 -0.33 41.62
N VAL A 98 -8.84 0.76 41.29
CA VAL A 98 -8.38 1.80 40.37
C VAL A 98 -7.05 2.42 40.82
N ARG A 99 -6.91 2.75 42.11
CA ARG A 99 -5.64 3.28 42.67
C ARG A 99 -4.50 2.28 42.52
N ASP A 100 -4.77 1.01 42.79
CA ASP A 100 -3.74 -0.04 42.69
C ASP A 100 -3.25 -0.25 41.28
N ILE A 101 -4.16 -0.18 40.27
CA ILE A 101 -3.82 -0.24 38.84
C ILE A 101 -2.96 0.97 38.47
N LYS A 102 -3.42 2.19 38.76
CA LYS A 102 -2.68 3.43 38.48
C LYS A 102 -1.31 3.47 39.18
N ALA A 103 -1.19 2.92 40.36
CA ALA A 103 0.08 2.87 41.10
C ALA A 103 1.14 1.97 40.44
N LYS A 104 0.75 1.05 39.55
CA LYS A 104 1.68 0.25 38.75
C LYS A 104 2.43 1.08 37.69
N GLY A 105 1.90 2.23 37.31
CA GLY A 105 2.56 3.19 36.39
C GLY A 105 2.74 2.67 34.96
N GLY A 106 1.94 1.67 34.53
CA GLY A 106 1.93 1.18 33.16
C GLY A 106 1.39 2.23 32.20
N LYS A 107 1.73 2.08 30.91
CA LYS A 107 1.27 2.93 29.83
C LYS A 107 0.83 2.08 28.64
N THR A 108 -0.20 2.52 27.94
CA THR A 108 -0.57 1.92 26.65
C THR A 108 0.48 2.25 25.59
N LYS A 109 0.56 1.47 24.52
CA LYS A 109 1.46 1.78 23.40
C LYS A 109 1.14 3.14 22.75
N LEU A 110 -0.16 3.49 22.68
CA LEU A 110 -0.60 4.79 22.22
C LEU A 110 0.01 5.92 23.08
N GLN A 111 -0.12 5.84 24.41
CA GLN A 111 0.50 6.80 25.33
C GLN A 111 2.01 6.86 25.18
N LEU A 112 2.67 5.72 25.02
CA LEU A 112 4.12 5.65 24.82
C LEU A 112 4.56 6.36 23.54
N ILE A 113 3.82 6.22 22.44
CA ILE A 113 4.13 6.90 21.17
C ILE A 113 3.89 8.42 21.31
N GLU A 114 2.79 8.83 21.95
CA GLU A 114 2.47 10.26 22.15
C GLU A 114 3.48 10.98 23.06
N GLU A 115 4.12 10.28 23.98
CA GLU A 115 5.17 10.87 24.84
C GLU A 115 6.55 10.95 24.18
N GLN A 116 6.79 10.21 23.09
CA GLN A 116 8.05 10.25 22.32
C GLN A 116 8.13 11.52 21.49
N GLU A 117 9.33 11.83 21.00
CA GLU A 117 9.50 12.80 19.91
C GLU A 117 8.87 12.29 18.61
N GLU A 118 8.60 13.20 17.69
CA GLU A 118 8.11 12.82 16.36
C GLU A 118 9.10 11.86 15.69
N TYR A 119 8.57 10.75 15.18
CA TYR A 119 9.38 9.70 14.57
C TYR A 119 9.93 10.15 13.23
N SER A 120 11.08 9.63 12.81
CA SER A 120 11.76 9.97 11.57
C SER A 120 12.24 8.73 10.83
N PHE A 121 12.54 8.86 9.54
CA PHE A 121 13.15 7.80 8.77
C PHE A 121 14.46 7.30 9.39
N GLN A 122 15.30 8.21 9.91
CA GLN A 122 16.57 7.85 10.55
C GLN A 122 16.39 7.05 11.85
N ALA A 123 15.29 7.27 12.56
CA ALA A 123 14.93 6.43 13.70
C ALA A 123 14.42 5.05 13.23
N ALA A 124 13.54 5.03 12.22
CA ALA A 124 12.94 3.81 11.70
C ALA A 124 13.99 2.81 11.19
N ILE A 125 14.98 3.24 10.39
CA ILE A 125 16.01 2.35 9.83
C ILE A 125 16.91 1.68 10.88
N LYS A 126 16.91 2.17 12.12
CA LYS A 126 17.64 1.55 13.23
C LYS A 126 16.82 0.45 13.93
N GLU A 127 15.50 0.52 13.83
CA GLU A 127 14.58 -0.41 14.52
C GLU A 127 14.06 -1.52 13.61
N VAL A 128 14.02 -1.29 12.29
CA VAL A 128 13.50 -2.26 11.33
C VAL A 128 14.59 -2.72 10.37
N ARG A 129 14.47 -3.99 9.96
CA ARG A 129 15.42 -4.56 9.00
C ARG A 129 15.28 -3.89 7.62
N ASP A 130 16.36 -3.88 6.87
CA ASP A 130 16.38 -3.52 5.46
C ASP A 130 15.82 -4.68 4.61
N LEU A 131 15.03 -4.34 3.59
CA LEU A 131 14.40 -5.30 2.69
C LEU A 131 14.66 -4.91 1.23
N PRO A 132 15.92 -4.99 0.75
CA PRO A 132 16.25 -4.60 -0.61
C PRO A 132 15.53 -5.51 -1.62
N GLY A 133 15.05 -4.90 -2.71
CA GLY A 133 14.38 -5.55 -3.81
C GLY A 133 15.15 -5.42 -5.14
N PRO A 134 14.80 -6.22 -6.16
CA PRO A 134 15.26 -5.98 -7.52
C PRO A 134 14.59 -4.72 -8.07
N ALA A 135 15.20 -4.09 -9.08
CA ALA A 135 14.59 -3.00 -9.81
C ALA A 135 13.89 -3.53 -11.07
N TRP A 136 12.70 -3.01 -11.38
CA TRP A 136 12.02 -3.23 -12.65
C TRP A 136 12.31 -2.05 -13.58
N LEU A 137 12.82 -2.35 -14.76
CA LEU A 137 13.13 -1.38 -15.80
C LEU A 137 12.39 -1.77 -17.06
N GLY A 138 11.65 -0.83 -17.63
CA GLY A 138 10.81 -1.02 -18.81
C GLY A 138 10.65 0.29 -19.55
N VAL A 139 9.76 0.29 -20.53
CA VAL A 139 9.24 1.50 -21.18
C VAL A 139 7.78 1.69 -20.76
N SER A 140 7.26 2.89 -20.95
CA SER A 140 5.87 3.21 -20.59
C SER A 140 4.86 2.28 -21.29
N LYS A 141 3.90 1.77 -20.51
CA LYS A 141 2.70 1.01 -20.96
C LYS A 141 2.99 -0.30 -21.70
N ASP A 142 4.22 -0.82 -21.59
CA ASP A 142 4.62 -2.07 -22.23
C ASP A 142 4.96 -3.15 -21.19
N PHE A 143 4.47 -4.37 -21.39
CA PHE A 143 4.71 -5.49 -20.46
C PHE A 143 6.14 -6.06 -20.54
N ARG A 144 6.99 -5.54 -21.44
CA ARG A 144 8.39 -5.93 -21.56
C ARG A 144 9.24 -5.29 -20.48
N ILE A 145 9.24 -5.92 -19.32
CA ILE A 145 9.99 -5.48 -18.15
C ILE A 145 11.23 -6.32 -17.96
N PHE A 146 12.32 -5.68 -17.60
CA PHE A 146 13.53 -6.32 -17.12
C PHE A 146 13.63 -6.16 -15.60
N GLU A 147 13.82 -7.26 -14.91
CA GLU A 147 14.16 -7.26 -13.49
C GLU A 147 15.69 -7.30 -13.33
N VAL A 148 16.22 -6.32 -12.61
CA VAL A 148 17.65 -6.24 -12.29
C VAL A 148 17.83 -6.50 -10.81
N GLY A 149 18.38 -7.68 -10.49
CA GLY A 149 18.70 -8.09 -9.13
C GLY A 149 20.19 -7.90 -8.87
N LEU A 150 20.51 -7.00 -7.93
CA LEU A 150 21.87 -6.77 -7.48
C LEU A 150 22.05 -7.34 -6.09
N ARG A 151 23.11 -8.11 -5.88
CA ARG A 151 23.35 -8.73 -4.59
C ARG A 151 23.76 -7.69 -3.55
N SER A 152 22.98 -7.62 -2.47
CA SER A 152 23.34 -6.88 -1.26
C SER A 152 23.38 -7.85 -0.07
N LYS A 153 24.07 -7.46 1.01
CA LYS A 153 24.17 -8.25 2.27
C LYS A 153 22.83 -8.63 2.88
N SER A 154 21.80 -7.86 2.60
CA SER A 154 20.48 -8.00 3.20
C SER A 154 19.52 -8.85 2.35
N CYS A 155 19.87 -9.25 1.14
CA CYS A 155 19.13 -10.27 0.41
C CYS A 155 19.22 -11.60 1.17
N GLY A 156 18.38 -11.79 2.14
CA GLY A 156 18.27 -13.03 2.94
C GLY A 156 17.68 -14.21 2.19
N ASN A 157 17.69 -14.16 0.87
CA ASN A 157 17.19 -15.24 0.04
C ASN A 157 18.38 -15.99 -0.56
N ASP A 158 18.61 -17.22 -0.12
CA ASP A 158 19.66 -18.12 -0.59
C ASP A 158 19.61 -18.38 -2.10
N GLU A 159 18.56 -17.93 -2.76
CA GLU A 159 18.32 -18.11 -4.20
C GLU A 159 19.09 -17.11 -5.09
N GLN A 160 19.64 -16.03 -4.53
CA GLN A 160 20.39 -15.01 -5.29
C GLN A 160 21.90 -15.15 -5.09
N THR A 161 22.51 -16.01 -5.89
CA THR A 161 23.97 -16.19 -5.87
C THR A 161 24.73 -15.20 -6.76
N TYR A 162 24.04 -14.54 -7.72
CA TYR A 162 24.68 -13.65 -8.71
C TYR A 162 23.87 -12.38 -8.94
N ASP A 163 24.54 -11.29 -9.38
CA ASP A 163 23.85 -10.17 -10.01
C ASP A 163 23.25 -10.67 -11.31
N TYR A 164 22.02 -10.27 -11.64
CA TYR A 164 21.32 -10.78 -12.80
C TYR A 164 20.41 -9.75 -13.46
N ILE A 165 20.16 -9.99 -14.74
CA ILE A 165 19.07 -9.38 -15.50
C ILE A 165 18.10 -10.49 -15.89
N LEU A 166 16.83 -10.30 -15.63
CA LEU A 166 15.77 -11.22 -16.02
C LEU A 166 14.75 -10.49 -16.90
N PRO A 167 14.72 -10.77 -18.24
CA PRO A 167 13.55 -10.39 -19.05
C PRO A 167 12.34 -11.18 -18.52
N ARG A 168 11.32 -10.48 -18.03
CA ARG A 168 10.19 -11.11 -17.36
C ARG A 168 9.18 -11.63 -18.39
N HIS A 169 8.84 -12.93 -18.26
CA HIS A 169 7.85 -13.61 -19.08
C HIS A 169 6.80 -14.28 -18.18
N PHE A 170 6.25 -13.51 -17.21
CA PHE A 170 5.31 -14.08 -16.24
C PHE A 170 4.15 -14.79 -16.91
N TRP A 171 3.67 -15.78 -16.29
CA TRP A 171 2.39 -16.51 -16.43
C TRP A 171 1.81 -16.68 -17.84
N ILE A 172 2.34 -16.00 -18.87
CA ILE A 172 2.00 -16.23 -20.26
C ILE A 172 2.84 -17.42 -20.72
N ASP A 173 2.22 -18.40 -21.36
CA ASP A 173 2.90 -19.40 -22.20
C ASP A 173 3.57 -18.77 -23.43
N ALA A 174 3.92 -17.54 -23.32
CA ALA A 174 4.37 -16.59 -24.32
C ALA A 174 5.86 -16.31 -24.20
N LYS A 175 6.59 -17.24 -23.63
CA LYS A 175 8.05 -17.23 -23.66
C LYS A 175 8.57 -17.41 -25.08
N PRO A 176 9.72 -16.80 -25.45
CA PRO A 176 10.43 -17.17 -26.66
C PRO A 176 10.59 -18.70 -26.72
N TYR A 177 10.58 -19.24 -27.92
CA TYR A 177 10.74 -20.69 -28.12
C TYR A 177 11.94 -21.25 -27.34
N GLU A 178 13.04 -20.52 -27.32
CA GLU A 178 14.28 -20.90 -26.65
C GLU A 178 14.18 -20.96 -25.12
N LEU A 179 13.20 -20.25 -24.55
CA LEU A 179 12.99 -20.15 -23.11
C LEU A 179 11.75 -20.90 -22.62
N LYS A 180 11.08 -21.64 -23.49
CA LYS A 180 9.80 -22.31 -23.16
C LYS A 180 9.88 -23.18 -21.90
N ASP A 181 11.02 -23.89 -21.74
CA ASP A 181 11.25 -24.79 -20.61
C ASP A 181 12.18 -24.19 -19.53
N TYR A 182 12.55 -22.92 -19.65
CA TYR A 182 13.53 -22.26 -18.79
C TYR A 182 13.05 -20.90 -18.29
N GLU A 183 13.57 -20.50 -17.14
CA GLU A 183 13.53 -19.11 -16.66
C GLU A 183 14.96 -18.61 -16.43
N PRO A 184 15.75 -18.42 -17.50
CA PRO A 184 17.15 -18.04 -17.34
C PRO A 184 17.24 -16.61 -16.81
N ARG A 185 18.08 -16.45 -15.82
CA ARG A 185 18.61 -15.15 -15.44
C ARG A 185 19.93 -14.99 -16.18
N TYR A 186 20.15 -13.84 -16.79
CA TYR A 186 21.46 -13.52 -17.34
C TYR A 186 22.34 -13.03 -16.20
N SER A 187 23.23 -13.92 -15.72
CA SER A 187 24.19 -13.58 -14.68
C SER A 187 25.21 -12.59 -15.22
N MET A 188 25.46 -11.56 -14.48
CA MET A 188 26.53 -10.59 -14.77
C MET A 188 27.58 -10.62 -13.67
N MET A 189 28.85 -10.65 -14.06
CA MET A 189 29.95 -10.59 -13.11
C MET A 189 30.86 -9.40 -13.39
N SER A 190 30.98 -8.54 -12.37
CA SER A 190 32.01 -7.51 -12.26
C SER A 190 32.81 -7.77 -10.99
N GLY A 191 34.16 -7.79 -11.12
CA GLY A 191 35.06 -8.19 -10.05
C GLY A 191 35.33 -9.71 -10.03
N ARG A 192 36.10 -10.16 -9.02
CA ARG A 192 36.60 -11.54 -8.92
C ARG A 192 35.61 -12.59 -8.46
N GLY A 193 34.36 -12.18 -8.27
CA GLY A 193 33.28 -13.09 -7.90
C GLY A 193 32.62 -12.73 -6.57
N ILE A 194 31.61 -13.50 -6.24
CA ILE A 194 30.65 -13.19 -5.18
C ILE A 194 31.28 -13.11 -3.79
N GLY A 195 32.16 -14.04 -3.46
CA GLY A 195 32.81 -14.09 -2.14
C GLY A 195 33.74 -12.91 -1.84
N CYS A 196 34.10 -12.16 -2.87
CA CYS A 196 35.07 -11.06 -2.80
C CYS A 196 34.40 -9.68 -2.93
N LYS A 197 33.08 -9.62 -3.18
CA LYS A 197 32.40 -8.36 -3.36
C LYS A 197 32.20 -7.62 -2.05
N HIS A 198 32.44 -6.31 -2.10
CA HIS A 198 31.90 -5.38 -1.13
C HIS A 198 30.40 -5.20 -1.34
N GLU A 199 29.77 -4.47 -0.43
CA GLU A 199 28.36 -4.13 -0.56
C GLU A 199 28.12 -3.33 -1.85
N VAL A 200 27.14 -3.76 -2.64
CA VAL A 200 26.73 -3.04 -3.84
C VAL A 200 25.81 -1.89 -3.42
N SER A 201 26.20 -0.66 -3.75
CA SER A 201 25.30 0.49 -3.65
C SER A 201 24.52 0.64 -4.95
N LYS A 202 23.26 1.03 -4.84
CA LYS A 202 22.39 1.28 -6.00
C LYS A 202 21.50 2.49 -5.76
N ARG A 203 21.09 3.16 -6.83
CA ARG A 203 20.16 4.29 -6.79
C ARG A 203 19.54 4.51 -8.16
N LEU A 204 18.31 4.98 -8.19
CA LEU A 204 17.68 5.48 -9.42
C LEU A 204 18.34 6.79 -9.88
N GLU A 205 18.38 7.04 -11.18
CA GLU A 205 18.86 8.29 -11.77
C GLU A 205 18.03 9.47 -11.26
N GLU A 206 18.69 10.55 -10.85
CA GLU A 206 18.05 11.68 -10.15
C GLU A 206 17.20 11.28 -8.93
N GLY A 207 17.36 10.04 -8.43
CA GLY A 207 16.64 9.49 -7.31
C GLY A 207 15.25 8.91 -7.64
N TYR A 208 14.77 9.01 -8.89
CA TYR A 208 13.39 8.59 -9.20
C TYR A 208 13.18 7.97 -10.60
N MET A 209 14.08 8.19 -11.57
CA MET A 209 13.87 7.68 -12.93
C MET A 209 14.12 6.16 -13.00
N PRO A 210 13.39 5.41 -13.85
CA PRO A 210 13.63 3.98 -14.10
C PRO A 210 14.95 3.74 -14.86
N ILE A 211 16.03 4.31 -14.38
CA ILE A 211 17.42 4.15 -14.82
C ILE A 211 18.22 3.83 -13.57
N LEU A 212 18.74 2.62 -13.47
CA LEU A 212 19.41 2.14 -12.28
C LEU A 212 20.91 2.39 -12.37
N ASN A 213 21.47 3.14 -11.42
CA ASN A 213 22.89 3.28 -11.20
C ASN A 213 23.32 2.39 -10.04
N ALA A 214 24.41 1.65 -10.21
CA ALA A 214 24.97 0.82 -9.16
C ALA A 214 26.49 0.91 -9.13
N GLN A 215 27.06 0.63 -7.98
CA GLN A 215 28.52 0.61 -7.80
C GLN A 215 28.93 -0.60 -6.98
N ASN A 216 29.96 -1.28 -7.46
CA ASN A 216 30.63 -2.37 -6.74
C ASN A 216 32.12 -2.04 -6.62
N ILE A 217 32.74 -2.37 -5.50
CA ILE A 217 34.21 -2.15 -5.28
C ILE A 217 34.84 -3.51 -4.99
N ASP A 218 35.86 -3.85 -5.75
CA ASP A 218 36.66 -5.06 -5.56
C ASP A 218 38.16 -4.68 -5.49
N GLU A 219 38.71 -4.63 -4.29
CA GLU A 219 40.13 -4.33 -3.99
C GLU A 219 40.74 -3.15 -4.78
N GLY A 220 40.01 -2.05 -4.88
CA GLY A 220 40.56 -0.85 -5.53
C GLY A 220 40.20 -0.74 -7.02
N ILE A 221 39.44 -1.66 -7.56
CA ILE A 221 38.70 -1.45 -8.81
C ILE A 221 37.26 -1.10 -8.45
N VAL A 222 36.82 0.06 -8.93
CA VAL A 222 35.42 0.49 -8.83
C VAL A 222 34.70 0.15 -10.12
N TYR A 223 33.63 -0.63 -10.03
CA TYR A 223 32.75 -0.93 -11.14
C TYR A 223 31.50 -0.08 -11.02
N ASN A 224 31.38 0.92 -11.89
CA ASN A 224 30.15 1.72 -12.02
C ASN A 224 29.28 1.09 -13.09
N MET A 225 28.03 0.77 -12.72
CA MET A 225 27.09 0.09 -13.60
C MET A 225 25.85 0.97 -13.79
N GLN A 226 25.36 1.08 -15.04
CA GLN A 226 24.14 1.81 -15.35
C GLN A 226 23.26 0.95 -16.25
N TYR A 227 21.97 0.85 -15.91
CA TYR A 227 20.97 0.01 -16.57
C TYR A 227 19.75 0.86 -16.92
N PHE A 228 19.23 0.75 -18.14
CA PHE A 228 17.96 1.35 -18.53
C PHE A 228 17.34 0.60 -19.72
N ALA A 229 16.02 0.61 -19.80
CA ALA A 229 15.29 0.06 -20.94
C ALA A 229 14.93 1.17 -21.94
N THR A 230 14.98 0.83 -23.22
CA THR A 230 14.61 1.75 -24.32
C THR A 230 14.16 0.96 -25.55
N LEU A 231 13.78 1.64 -26.63
CA LEU A 231 13.44 1.00 -27.91
C LEU A 231 14.72 0.60 -28.68
N GLU A 232 14.61 -0.45 -29.48
CA GLU A 232 15.70 -1.07 -30.23
C GLU A 232 16.47 -0.07 -31.08
N THR A 233 15.78 0.62 -31.99
CA THR A 233 16.37 1.58 -32.91
C THR A 233 15.68 2.94 -32.91
N SER A 234 14.36 2.97 -32.71
CA SER A 234 13.55 4.19 -32.69
C SER A 234 13.85 5.05 -31.46
N PRO A 235 13.69 6.38 -31.52
CA PRO A 235 13.73 7.24 -30.36
C PRO A 235 12.71 6.84 -29.31
N LEU A 236 13.05 6.99 -28.03
CA LEU A 236 12.11 6.78 -26.96
C LEU A 236 11.24 8.02 -26.76
N ASP A 237 10.08 8.03 -27.38
CA ASP A 237 9.09 9.09 -27.28
C ASP A 237 7.66 8.57 -27.48
N SER A 238 6.66 9.39 -27.19
CA SER A 238 5.24 9.00 -27.27
C SER A 238 4.78 8.62 -28.67
N SER A 239 5.47 9.01 -29.72
CA SER A 239 5.09 8.69 -31.10
C SER A 239 5.55 7.30 -31.56
N HIS A 240 6.59 6.76 -30.94
CA HIS A 240 7.16 5.45 -31.21
C HIS A 240 6.72 4.37 -30.21
N LEU A 241 6.26 4.79 -29.04
CA LEU A 241 5.72 3.87 -28.02
C LEU A 241 4.37 3.30 -28.49
N ARG A 242 4.32 1.99 -28.61
CA ARG A 242 3.09 1.29 -28.97
C ARG A 242 2.26 0.86 -27.74
N GLY A 243 2.92 0.49 -26.67
CA GLY A 243 2.30 -0.20 -25.53
C GLY A 243 1.91 -1.65 -25.86
N THR A 244 1.22 -2.32 -24.94
CA THR A 244 0.76 -3.71 -25.08
C THR A 244 -0.76 -3.77 -25.10
N ASP A 245 -1.35 -4.67 -25.89
CA ASP A 245 -2.79 -4.91 -25.85
C ASP A 245 -3.26 -5.26 -24.43
N MET A 246 -4.37 -4.66 -24.00
CA MET A 246 -4.90 -4.78 -22.64
C MET A 246 -5.13 -6.23 -22.22
N TYR A 247 -5.71 -7.07 -23.08
CA TYR A 247 -5.97 -8.47 -22.74
C TYR A 247 -4.70 -9.32 -22.72
N ALA A 248 -3.77 -9.07 -23.65
CA ALA A 248 -2.47 -9.72 -23.62
C ALA A 248 -1.68 -9.32 -22.35
N ALA A 249 -1.79 -8.07 -21.94
CA ALA A 249 -1.15 -7.57 -20.74
C ALA A 249 -1.81 -8.10 -19.45
N ASP A 250 -3.14 -8.26 -19.43
CA ASP A 250 -3.85 -8.89 -18.32
C ASP A 250 -3.43 -10.36 -18.17
N ALA A 251 -3.25 -11.07 -19.28
CA ALA A 251 -2.72 -12.45 -19.29
C ALA A 251 -1.28 -12.56 -18.77
N TYR A 252 -0.52 -11.46 -18.78
CA TYR A 252 0.84 -11.39 -18.23
C TYR A 252 0.86 -11.49 -16.69
N GLY A 253 -0.18 -10.99 -16.01
CA GLY A 253 -0.29 -11.01 -14.55
C GLY A 253 -0.89 -12.32 -14.02
N ALA A 254 -0.47 -12.72 -12.82
CA ALA A 254 -1.08 -13.87 -12.14
C ALA A 254 -2.51 -13.58 -11.68
N GLY A 255 -3.37 -14.57 -11.72
CA GLY A 255 -4.68 -14.56 -11.09
C GLY A 255 -5.83 -13.98 -11.93
N HIS A 256 -5.58 -13.54 -13.16
CA HIS A 256 -6.59 -13.01 -14.06
C HIS A 256 -7.77 -13.97 -14.31
N MET A 257 -8.92 -13.40 -14.65
CA MET A 257 -10.12 -14.15 -15.04
C MET A 257 -10.55 -13.76 -16.46
N PHE A 258 -10.57 -14.71 -17.37
CA PHE A 258 -11.07 -14.53 -18.73
C PHE A 258 -12.36 -15.29 -18.98
N THR A 259 -13.28 -14.69 -19.74
CA THR A 259 -14.34 -15.41 -20.41
C THR A 259 -13.73 -16.23 -21.58
N GLU A 260 -14.47 -17.23 -22.07
CA GLU A 260 -14.04 -18.01 -23.25
C GLU A 260 -13.72 -17.11 -24.46
N ALA A 261 -14.51 -16.05 -24.66
CA ALA A 261 -14.30 -15.11 -25.75
C ALA A 261 -13.02 -14.28 -25.57
N GLN A 262 -12.75 -13.83 -24.35
CA GLN A 262 -11.51 -13.09 -24.01
C GLN A 262 -10.28 -13.98 -24.16
N GLN A 263 -10.34 -15.22 -23.69
CA GLN A 263 -9.23 -16.16 -23.86
C GLN A 263 -8.93 -16.41 -25.33
N LYS A 264 -9.97 -16.66 -26.13
CA LYS A 264 -9.81 -16.82 -27.58
C LYS A 264 -9.18 -15.61 -28.25
N TYR A 265 -9.58 -14.40 -27.85
CA TYR A 265 -8.98 -13.19 -28.36
C TYR A 265 -7.48 -13.08 -28.00
N VAL A 266 -7.11 -13.39 -26.76
CA VAL A 266 -5.70 -13.45 -26.32
C VAL A 266 -4.92 -14.44 -27.19
N ASP A 267 -5.44 -15.66 -27.39
CA ASP A 267 -4.77 -16.68 -28.19
C ASP A 267 -4.53 -16.24 -29.65
N GLU A 268 -5.42 -15.39 -30.21
CA GLU A 268 -5.29 -14.86 -31.58
C GLU A 268 -4.26 -13.71 -31.70
N ILE A 269 -4.04 -12.93 -30.62
CA ILE A 269 -3.17 -11.74 -30.68
C ILE A 269 -1.79 -11.96 -30.07
N ILE A 270 -1.62 -12.97 -29.22
CA ILE A 270 -0.42 -13.10 -28.37
C ILE A 270 0.87 -13.20 -29.19
N ASP A 271 0.85 -13.93 -30.30
CA ASP A 271 2.00 -14.07 -31.20
C ASP A 271 2.43 -12.72 -31.80
N LYS A 272 1.47 -11.83 -32.08
CA LYS A 272 1.73 -10.47 -32.56
C LYS A 272 2.31 -9.58 -31.47
N GLU A 273 1.84 -9.74 -30.24
CA GLU A 273 2.35 -8.97 -29.10
C GLU A 273 3.76 -9.41 -28.71
N LEU A 274 4.14 -10.62 -29.00
CA LEU A 274 5.48 -11.17 -28.73
C LEU A 274 6.49 -10.87 -29.83
N ASN A 275 6.07 -10.95 -31.09
CA ASN A 275 6.95 -10.80 -32.26
C ASN A 275 6.75 -9.43 -32.93
N ARG A 276 7.31 -8.41 -32.30
CA ARG A 276 7.22 -7.01 -32.79
C ARG A 276 8.37 -6.65 -33.73
N GLU A 277 8.12 -5.67 -34.60
CA GLU A 277 9.15 -5.10 -35.46
C GLU A 277 10.17 -4.26 -34.68
N GLU A 278 9.74 -3.63 -33.60
CA GLU A 278 10.58 -2.85 -32.67
C GLU A 278 10.57 -3.52 -31.30
N GLU A 279 11.72 -3.83 -30.73
CA GLU A 279 11.85 -4.51 -29.44
C GLU A 279 12.19 -3.52 -28.33
N THR A 280 11.80 -3.86 -27.09
CA THR A 280 12.35 -3.20 -25.90
C THR A 280 13.68 -3.84 -25.55
N VAL A 281 14.70 -3.00 -25.36
CA VAL A 281 16.08 -3.45 -25.14
C VAL A 281 16.62 -2.88 -23.84
N MET A 282 17.20 -3.73 -23.01
CA MET A 282 18.01 -3.30 -21.86
C MET A 282 19.40 -2.89 -22.32
N PHE A 283 19.76 -1.64 -22.08
CA PHE A 283 21.11 -1.13 -22.24
C PHE A 283 21.84 -1.13 -20.90
N VAL A 284 23.04 -1.67 -20.88
CA VAL A 284 23.90 -1.71 -19.69
C VAL A 284 25.28 -1.20 -20.04
N LYS A 285 25.84 -0.38 -19.15
CA LYS A 285 27.25 0.06 -19.21
C LYS A 285 27.93 -0.28 -17.90
N VAL A 286 29.05 -0.97 -17.97
CA VAL A 286 29.92 -1.28 -16.83
C VAL A 286 31.25 -0.61 -17.04
N THR A 287 31.59 0.34 -16.20
CA THR A 287 32.89 1.03 -16.25
C THR A 287 33.75 0.61 -15.06
N ALA A 288 34.84 -0.10 -15.32
CA ALA A 288 35.86 -0.44 -14.32
C ALA A 288 36.91 0.63 -14.24
N GLU A 289 37.23 1.13 -13.06
CA GLU A 289 38.22 2.17 -12.80
C GLU A 289 39.19 1.73 -11.70
N ASN A 290 40.52 1.83 -11.96
CA ASN A 290 41.53 1.61 -10.93
C ASN A 290 41.69 2.88 -10.09
N ILE A 291 41.25 2.85 -8.83
CA ILE A 291 41.35 3.96 -7.88
C ILE A 291 42.62 3.87 -6.99
N THR A 292 43.50 2.88 -7.23
CA THR A 292 44.72 2.69 -6.46
C THR A 292 45.90 3.47 -7.06
N GLN A 293 47.07 3.43 -6.37
CA GLN A 293 48.29 4.05 -6.84
C GLN A 293 49.21 3.06 -7.62
N ALA A 294 48.73 1.81 -7.83
CA ALA A 294 49.46 0.78 -8.54
C ALA A 294 48.60 0.12 -9.62
N PRO A 295 49.20 -0.45 -10.68
CA PRO A 295 48.44 -1.23 -11.66
C PRO A 295 47.71 -2.40 -11.00
N THR A 296 46.42 -2.55 -11.32
CA THR A 296 45.55 -3.56 -10.73
C THR A 296 44.67 -4.19 -11.82
N PHE A 297 44.42 -5.49 -11.72
CA PHE A 297 43.58 -6.19 -12.66
C PHE A 297 42.09 -5.92 -12.42
N SER A 298 41.35 -5.63 -13.48
CA SER A 298 39.88 -5.65 -13.50
C SER A 298 39.39 -6.97 -14.10
N TYR A 299 38.20 -7.41 -13.66
CA TYR A 299 37.57 -8.66 -14.05
C TYR A 299 36.13 -8.42 -14.45
N VAL A 300 35.74 -8.82 -15.67
CA VAL A 300 34.37 -8.74 -16.18
C VAL A 300 34.08 -10.01 -16.98
N LYS A 301 32.91 -10.58 -16.73
CA LYS A 301 32.40 -11.70 -17.54
C LYS A 301 31.20 -11.24 -18.32
N ILE A 302 31.05 -11.70 -19.58
CA ILE A 302 29.83 -11.45 -20.37
C ILE A 302 28.61 -12.13 -19.71
N PRO A 303 27.39 -11.71 -19.99
CA PRO A 303 26.19 -12.32 -19.44
C PRO A 303 26.13 -13.84 -19.76
N ASP A 304 25.88 -14.64 -18.74
CA ASP A 304 25.80 -16.09 -18.81
C ASP A 304 24.42 -16.54 -18.29
N PRO A 305 23.67 -17.36 -19.02
CA PRO A 305 22.39 -17.84 -18.55
C PRO A 305 22.59 -18.81 -17.39
N VAL A 306 21.97 -18.49 -16.28
CA VAL A 306 21.97 -19.36 -15.10
C VAL A 306 20.54 -19.75 -14.75
N PRO A 307 20.28 -20.95 -14.26
CA PRO A 307 18.96 -21.33 -13.79
C PRO A 307 18.56 -20.49 -12.57
N ARG A 308 17.28 -20.26 -12.41
CA ARG A 308 16.75 -19.52 -11.25
C ARG A 308 17.10 -20.20 -9.93
N ARG A 309 17.14 -21.54 -9.93
CA ARG A 309 17.48 -22.39 -8.78
C ARG A 309 18.45 -23.47 -9.20
N GLU A 310 19.37 -23.84 -8.33
CA GLU A 310 20.37 -24.85 -8.60
C GLU A 310 19.81 -26.23 -9.00
N TYR A 311 18.59 -26.54 -8.59
CA TYR A 311 17.92 -27.80 -8.89
C TYR A 311 16.96 -27.74 -10.09
N GLU A 312 16.82 -26.58 -10.73
CA GLU A 312 16.04 -26.45 -11.97
C GLU A 312 16.84 -26.99 -13.14
N LYS A 313 16.15 -27.62 -14.09
CA LYS A 313 16.76 -28.12 -15.32
C LYS A 313 17.45 -26.98 -16.05
N GLY A 314 18.76 -27.00 -16.12
CA GLY A 314 19.67 -26.25 -16.95
C GLY A 314 19.24 -24.91 -17.50
N ALA A 315 20.11 -24.30 -18.26
CA ALA A 315 19.82 -23.11 -19.07
C ALA A 315 19.90 -23.48 -20.56
N PRO A 316 19.27 -22.71 -21.45
CA PRO A 316 19.45 -22.94 -22.88
C PRO A 316 20.93 -22.77 -23.26
N ARG A 317 21.38 -23.61 -24.20
CA ARG A 317 22.75 -23.49 -24.67
C ARG A 317 22.91 -22.22 -25.51
N MET A 318 23.93 -21.43 -25.21
CA MET A 318 24.31 -20.25 -25.96
C MET A 318 25.72 -20.35 -26.51
N GLU A 319 25.98 -19.61 -27.58
CA GLU A 319 27.28 -19.50 -28.22
C GLU A 319 27.65 -18.03 -28.37
N TYR A 320 28.90 -17.70 -28.02
CA TYR A 320 29.47 -16.39 -28.15
C TYR A 320 30.36 -16.29 -29.38
N ASP A 321 30.11 -15.28 -30.24
CA ASP A 321 30.95 -14.97 -31.38
C ASP A 321 31.78 -13.71 -31.09
N SER A 322 33.07 -13.88 -30.86
CA SER A 322 34.00 -12.78 -30.57
C SER A 322 34.27 -11.84 -31.76
N SER A 323 33.91 -12.23 -32.98
CA SER A 323 34.03 -11.37 -34.15
C SER A 323 32.93 -10.31 -34.25
N THR A 324 31.76 -10.60 -33.70
CA THR A 324 30.58 -9.72 -33.71
C THR A 324 30.21 -9.20 -32.32
N GLY A 325 30.65 -9.88 -31.26
CA GLY A 325 30.20 -9.62 -29.92
C GLY A 325 28.78 -10.16 -29.61
N PHE A 326 28.25 -11.07 -30.44
CA PHE A 326 26.90 -11.58 -30.30
C PHE A 326 26.87 -12.84 -29.46
N LEU A 327 25.93 -12.87 -28.52
CA LEU A 327 25.56 -14.08 -27.77
C LEU A 327 24.24 -14.61 -28.37
N THR A 328 24.27 -15.85 -28.89
CA THR A 328 23.17 -16.46 -29.63
C THR A 328 22.69 -17.74 -28.98
N PHE A 329 21.38 -18.01 -29.06
CA PHE A 329 20.85 -19.31 -28.72
C PHE A 329 21.27 -20.33 -29.78
N SER A 330 21.95 -21.43 -29.36
CA SER A 330 22.47 -22.43 -30.28
C SER A 330 21.41 -23.11 -31.14
N GLU A 331 20.17 -23.27 -30.65
CA GLU A 331 19.08 -23.94 -31.37
C GLU A 331 18.44 -23.06 -32.46
N SER A 332 18.26 -21.79 -32.23
CA SER A 332 17.58 -20.88 -33.16
C SER A 332 18.50 -19.94 -33.94
N GLY A 333 19.71 -19.74 -33.44
CA GLY A 333 20.63 -18.73 -33.96
C GLY A 333 20.20 -17.27 -33.73
N ARG A 334 19.16 -17.05 -32.92
CA ARG A 334 18.70 -15.68 -32.55
C ARG A 334 19.61 -15.08 -31.49
N VAL A 335 19.85 -13.77 -31.60
CA VAL A 335 20.75 -13.03 -30.72
C VAL A 335 20.00 -12.56 -29.47
N CYS A 336 20.49 -12.91 -28.30
CA CYS A 336 19.92 -12.53 -27.01
C CYS A 336 20.72 -11.43 -26.30
N CYS A 337 21.99 -11.22 -26.66
CA CYS A 337 22.82 -10.15 -26.11
C CYS A 337 23.90 -9.75 -27.09
N ILE A 338 24.22 -8.44 -27.10
CA ILE A 338 25.34 -7.87 -27.83
C ILE A 338 26.30 -7.30 -26.79
N VAL A 339 27.59 -7.65 -26.91
CA VAL A 339 28.60 -7.23 -25.93
C VAL A 339 29.75 -6.53 -26.63
N ALA A 340 30.13 -5.37 -26.12
CA ALA A 340 31.29 -4.61 -26.61
C ALA A 340 32.13 -4.07 -25.47
N VAL A 341 33.45 -3.89 -25.72
CA VAL A 341 34.40 -3.22 -24.87
C VAL A 341 34.99 -2.04 -25.63
N ASP A 342 34.89 -0.84 -25.07
CA ASP A 342 35.34 0.42 -25.71
C ASP A 342 34.92 0.51 -27.19
N GLY A 343 33.67 0.11 -27.49
CA GLY A 343 33.06 0.15 -28.82
C GLY A 343 33.43 -1.00 -29.77
N SER A 344 34.23 -1.97 -29.35
CA SER A 344 34.64 -3.14 -30.15
C SER A 344 34.07 -4.42 -29.54
N PRO A 345 33.80 -5.49 -30.34
CA PRO A 345 33.43 -6.78 -29.81
C PRO A 345 34.40 -7.28 -28.73
N VAL A 346 33.87 -7.86 -27.66
CA VAL A 346 34.69 -8.43 -26.58
C VAL A 346 35.43 -9.68 -27.13
N PRO A 347 36.73 -9.78 -26.96
CA PRO A 347 37.54 -10.85 -27.63
C PRO A 347 37.32 -12.25 -27.01
N GLN A 348 36.80 -12.34 -25.79
CA GLN A 348 36.53 -13.62 -25.07
C GLN A 348 35.48 -13.43 -23.97
N GLU A 349 34.90 -14.50 -23.48
CA GLU A 349 33.79 -14.48 -22.52
C GLU A 349 34.21 -13.92 -21.13
N GLU A 350 35.44 -14.17 -20.71
CA GLU A 350 36.00 -13.66 -19.45
C GLU A 350 37.16 -12.71 -19.72
N MET A 351 37.06 -11.49 -19.27
CA MET A 351 38.05 -10.43 -19.47
C MET A 351 38.80 -10.13 -18.18
N VAL A 352 40.12 -10.20 -18.28
CA VAL A 352 41.05 -9.74 -17.24
C VAL A 352 41.96 -8.68 -17.83
N VAL A 353 41.80 -7.44 -17.39
CA VAL A 353 42.55 -6.30 -17.95
C VAL A 353 43.33 -5.59 -16.85
N LEU A 354 44.61 -5.40 -17.08
CA LEU A 354 45.47 -4.63 -16.18
C LEU A 354 45.26 -3.13 -16.43
N LEU A 355 44.77 -2.44 -15.43
CA LEU A 355 44.53 -1.00 -15.46
C LEU A 355 45.62 -0.27 -14.68
N ALA A 356 46.24 0.76 -15.29
CA ALA A 356 47.10 1.69 -14.59
C ALA A 356 46.30 2.55 -13.57
N PRO A 357 46.99 3.23 -12.61
CA PRO A 357 46.28 4.15 -11.70
C PRO A 357 45.46 5.20 -12.44
N GLY A 358 44.14 5.25 -12.13
CA GLY A 358 43.18 6.18 -12.76
C GLY A 358 42.66 5.74 -14.13
N GLU A 359 43.17 4.64 -14.68
CA GLU A 359 42.71 4.11 -15.97
C GLU A 359 41.33 3.47 -15.85
N LYS A 360 40.52 3.61 -16.94
CA LYS A 360 39.19 3.09 -17.06
C LYS A 360 39.03 2.24 -18.30
N ILE A 361 38.12 1.25 -18.20
CA ILE A 361 37.64 0.44 -19.32
C ILE A 361 36.13 0.29 -19.24
N SER A 362 35.42 0.40 -20.36
CA SER A 362 33.97 0.36 -20.39
C SER A 362 33.44 -0.80 -21.24
N TYR A 363 32.55 -1.55 -20.66
CA TYR A 363 31.80 -2.63 -21.32
C TYR A 363 30.36 -2.19 -21.51
N THR A 364 29.78 -2.47 -22.68
CA THR A 364 28.37 -2.22 -22.97
C THR A 364 27.69 -3.53 -23.33
N TYR A 365 26.44 -3.68 -22.85
CA TYR A 365 25.57 -4.80 -23.14
C TYR A 365 24.25 -4.26 -23.67
N LYS A 366 23.69 -4.92 -24.70
CA LYS A 366 22.35 -4.65 -25.23
C LYS A 366 21.60 -5.98 -25.25
N LEU A 367 20.56 -6.09 -24.40
CA LEU A 367 19.76 -7.30 -24.24
C LEU A 367 18.35 -7.01 -24.75
N PRO A 368 17.96 -7.46 -25.95
CA PRO A 368 16.55 -7.42 -26.36
C PRO A 368 15.68 -8.28 -25.43
N HIS A 369 14.46 -7.83 -25.10
CA HIS A 369 13.55 -8.58 -24.27
C HIS A 369 13.15 -9.93 -24.91
N GLN A 370 12.92 -9.92 -26.21
CA GLN A 370 12.84 -11.10 -27.06
C GLN A 370 14.10 -11.22 -27.92
N PRO A 371 14.68 -12.43 -28.11
CA PRO A 371 15.82 -12.59 -28.99
C PRO A 371 15.50 -12.12 -30.40
N VAL A 372 16.46 -11.45 -31.05
CA VAL A 372 16.30 -10.84 -32.38
C VAL A 372 17.07 -11.60 -33.45
N SER A 373 16.74 -11.34 -34.72
CA SER A 373 17.50 -11.90 -35.84
C SER A 373 18.92 -11.30 -35.89
N TYR A 374 19.80 -11.98 -36.59
CA TYR A 374 21.20 -11.53 -36.79
C TYR A 374 21.25 -10.12 -37.44
N GLU A 375 20.38 -9.86 -38.41
CA GLU A 375 20.30 -8.55 -39.09
C GLU A 375 19.85 -7.42 -38.16
N ARG A 376 18.85 -7.67 -37.31
CA ARG A 376 18.43 -6.72 -36.28
C ARG A 376 19.53 -6.48 -35.25
N ALA A 377 20.23 -7.54 -34.85
CA ALA A 377 21.37 -7.41 -33.95
C ALA A 377 22.49 -6.56 -34.52
N GLN A 378 22.76 -6.65 -35.85
CA GLN A 378 23.72 -5.78 -36.52
C GLN A 378 23.30 -4.29 -36.46
N GLN A 379 22.02 -3.99 -36.70
CA GLN A 379 21.51 -2.63 -36.59
C GLN A 379 21.60 -2.14 -35.14
N LEU A 380 21.16 -2.94 -34.19
CA LEU A 380 21.22 -2.62 -32.75
C LEU A 380 22.66 -2.42 -32.25
N SER A 381 23.64 -3.18 -32.80
CA SER A 381 25.03 -3.03 -32.41
C SER A 381 25.58 -1.62 -32.68
N ALA A 382 25.12 -0.98 -33.76
CA ALA A 382 25.53 0.36 -34.18
C ALA A 382 24.82 1.50 -33.39
N VAL A 383 23.81 1.21 -32.58
CA VAL A 383 23.10 2.20 -31.78
C VAL A 383 23.98 2.75 -30.68
N ASP A 384 24.07 4.08 -30.56
CA ASP A 384 24.88 4.74 -29.55
C ASP A 384 24.24 4.69 -28.17
N TYR A 385 25.02 4.28 -27.17
CA TYR A 385 24.55 4.14 -25.77
C TYR A 385 24.16 5.48 -25.15
N ASP A 386 25.01 6.50 -25.31
CA ASP A 386 24.83 7.77 -24.60
C ASP A 386 23.66 8.56 -25.21
N VAL A 387 23.42 8.44 -26.53
CA VAL A 387 22.22 8.98 -27.19
C VAL A 387 20.95 8.37 -26.61
N LYS A 388 20.91 7.03 -26.49
CA LYS A 388 19.76 6.33 -25.89
C LYS A 388 19.51 6.66 -24.44
N LEU A 389 20.57 6.87 -23.67
CA LEU A 389 20.49 7.31 -22.28
C LEU A 389 19.87 8.72 -22.17
N ASP A 390 20.31 9.64 -23.01
CA ASP A 390 19.78 11.01 -23.01
C ASP A 390 18.30 11.04 -23.44
N GLU A 391 17.92 10.23 -24.44
CA GLU A 391 16.52 10.02 -24.84
C GLU A 391 15.68 9.48 -23.65
N ALA A 392 16.15 8.45 -22.96
CA ALA A 392 15.46 7.87 -21.81
C ALA A 392 15.29 8.89 -20.66
N LYS A 393 16.34 9.68 -20.36
CA LYS A 393 16.26 10.75 -19.35
C LYS A 393 15.23 11.81 -19.72
N ALA A 394 15.23 12.25 -20.99
CA ALA A 394 14.28 13.24 -21.47
C ALA A 394 12.86 12.71 -21.42
N PHE A 395 12.65 11.46 -21.84
CA PHE A 395 11.35 10.80 -21.82
C PHE A 395 10.77 10.77 -20.40
N TRP A 396 11.50 10.24 -19.42
CA TRP A 396 10.99 10.10 -18.06
C TRP A 396 10.76 11.45 -17.34
N ARG A 397 11.47 12.50 -17.72
CA ARG A 397 11.15 13.86 -17.24
C ARG A 397 9.81 14.35 -17.82
N ASN A 398 9.58 14.11 -19.11
CA ASN A 398 8.34 14.52 -19.78
C ASN A 398 7.11 13.80 -19.22
N GLU A 399 7.21 12.51 -18.85
CA GLU A 399 6.09 11.77 -18.24
C GLU A 399 5.60 12.40 -16.92
N LEU A 400 6.47 13.15 -16.22
CA LEU A 400 6.11 13.87 -15.00
C LEU A 400 5.68 15.33 -15.21
N GLU A 401 5.78 15.89 -16.43
CA GLU A 401 5.47 17.32 -16.64
C GLU A 401 4.01 17.68 -16.39
N GLY A 402 3.09 16.75 -16.64
CA GLY A 402 1.66 16.91 -16.38
C GLY A 402 1.24 16.72 -14.92
N ALA A 403 2.10 16.14 -14.09
CA ALA A 403 1.79 15.86 -12.70
C ALA A 403 1.95 17.08 -11.78
N ALA A 404 1.26 17.07 -10.66
CA ALA A 404 1.44 18.06 -9.61
C ALA A 404 2.90 18.11 -9.14
N LYS A 405 3.42 19.32 -8.94
CA LYS A 405 4.79 19.53 -8.48
C LYS A 405 4.84 19.57 -6.96
N VAL A 406 5.67 18.72 -6.40
CA VAL A 406 5.92 18.65 -4.96
C VAL A 406 7.42 18.81 -4.71
N SER A 407 7.80 19.77 -3.85
CA SER A 407 9.17 19.93 -3.35
C SER A 407 9.15 19.98 -1.84
N LEU A 408 9.93 19.08 -1.22
CA LEU A 408 9.91 18.84 0.22
C LEU A 408 11.31 18.96 0.82
N PRO A 409 11.40 19.36 2.11
CA PRO A 409 12.67 19.34 2.84
C PRO A 409 13.27 17.94 2.95
N GLU A 410 12.44 16.89 2.96
CA GLU A 410 12.86 15.51 2.97
C GLU A 410 12.88 14.94 1.55
N LYS A 411 14.05 15.00 0.91
CA LYS A 411 14.23 14.61 -0.49
C LYS A 411 13.80 13.17 -0.78
N ARG A 412 14.00 12.24 0.16
CA ARG A 412 13.58 10.85 0.00
C ARG A 412 12.08 10.70 -0.25
N ILE A 413 11.24 11.49 0.42
CA ILE A 413 9.80 11.46 0.21
C ILE A 413 9.42 12.13 -1.12
N GLU A 414 10.08 13.23 -1.49
CA GLU A 414 9.90 13.86 -2.81
C GLU A 414 10.28 12.91 -3.95
N GLU A 415 11.42 12.22 -3.83
CA GLU A 415 11.90 11.23 -4.80
C GLU A 415 10.94 10.03 -4.88
N MET A 416 10.46 9.54 -3.73
CA MET A 416 9.48 8.45 -3.68
C MET A 416 8.16 8.80 -4.39
N ILE A 417 7.64 10.01 -4.23
CA ILE A 417 6.43 10.47 -4.94
C ILE A 417 6.63 10.42 -6.45
N LYS A 418 7.78 10.89 -6.94
CA LYS A 418 8.12 10.85 -8.38
C LYS A 418 8.37 9.42 -8.88
N ALA A 419 9.14 8.64 -8.13
CA ALA A 419 9.41 7.25 -8.46
C ALA A 419 8.12 6.43 -8.53
N GLY A 420 7.21 6.62 -7.57
CA GLY A 420 5.92 5.93 -7.55
C GLY A 420 5.05 6.21 -8.77
N LEU A 421 5.00 7.46 -9.24
CA LEU A 421 4.30 7.78 -10.49
C LEU A 421 4.94 7.07 -11.69
N LEU A 422 6.26 6.99 -11.77
CA LEU A 422 6.95 6.30 -12.85
C LEU A 422 6.88 4.76 -12.72
N HIS A 423 6.85 4.21 -11.49
CA HIS A 423 6.61 2.78 -11.29
C HIS A 423 5.20 2.37 -11.76
N MET A 424 4.18 3.23 -11.54
CA MET A 424 2.85 3.03 -12.10
C MET A 424 2.86 3.12 -13.63
N ASP A 425 3.60 4.05 -14.20
CA ASP A 425 3.70 4.19 -15.66
C ASP A 425 4.39 2.99 -16.32
N VAL A 426 5.43 2.43 -15.69
CA VAL A 426 6.07 1.18 -16.11
C VAL A 426 5.17 -0.04 -15.87
N GLY A 427 4.35 -0.03 -14.83
CA GLY A 427 3.49 -1.16 -14.43
C GLY A 427 2.07 -1.11 -15.00
N TYR A 428 1.65 -0.06 -15.68
CA TYR A 428 0.33 0.06 -16.28
C TYR A 428 0.42 -0.21 -17.79
N PHE A 429 -0.19 -1.28 -18.25
CA PHE A 429 -0.03 -1.77 -19.62
C PHE A 429 -1.25 -1.47 -20.48
N GLY A 430 -1.03 -0.98 -21.70
CA GLY A 430 -2.08 -0.69 -22.66
C GLY A 430 -1.49 -0.04 -23.91
N LYS A 431 -2.22 -0.05 -25.01
CA LYS A 431 -1.80 0.65 -26.22
C LYS A 431 -1.99 2.16 -26.06
N ASN A 432 -1.05 2.93 -26.58
CA ASN A 432 -1.17 4.37 -26.65
C ASN A 432 -1.95 4.81 -27.91
N PRO A 433 -2.67 5.99 -27.89
CA PRO A 433 -2.90 6.84 -26.72
C PRO A 433 -4.22 6.57 -25.98
N ASP A 434 -5.19 5.84 -26.55
CA ASP A 434 -6.61 5.99 -26.18
C ASP A 434 -7.26 4.72 -25.58
N GLU A 435 -6.54 3.60 -25.46
CA GLU A 435 -7.10 2.36 -24.93
C GLU A 435 -7.01 2.29 -23.40
N ALA A 436 -7.86 1.44 -22.80
CA ALA A 436 -7.76 1.08 -21.40
C ALA A 436 -6.36 0.55 -21.05
N VAL A 437 -5.94 0.74 -19.83
CA VAL A 437 -4.68 0.20 -19.32
C VAL A 437 -4.96 -0.75 -18.16
N VAL A 438 -4.23 -1.86 -18.10
CA VAL A 438 -4.30 -2.80 -16.97
C VAL A 438 -3.50 -2.21 -15.81
N PRO A 439 -4.15 -1.80 -14.72
CA PRO A 439 -3.45 -1.30 -13.53
C PRO A 439 -2.96 -2.47 -12.67
N ILE A 440 -1.88 -3.13 -13.10
CA ILE A 440 -1.32 -4.28 -12.37
C ILE A 440 -0.86 -3.88 -10.95
N VAL A 441 -0.79 -4.85 -10.07
CA VAL A 441 -0.34 -4.66 -8.68
C VAL A 441 0.92 -5.46 -8.38
N GLY A 442 1.89 -5.35 -9.27
CA GLY A 442 3.16 -6.09 -9.21
C GLY A 442 3.12 -7.34 -10.10
N VAL A 443 3.35 -8.52 -9.53
CA VAL A 443 3.30 -9.79 -10.27
C VAL A 443 1.87 -10.27 -10.58
N TYR A 444 0.87 -9.66 -9.92
CA TYR A 444 -0.54 -9.94 -10.12
C TYR A 444 -1.14 -8.97 -11.13
N THR A 445 -2.21 -9.40 -11.78
CA THR A 445 -3.00 -8.52 -12.63
C THR A 445 -3.76 -7.46 -11.80
N ALA A 446 -4.63 -6.68 -12.44
CA ALA A 446 -5.46 -5.70 -11.77
C ALA A 446 -6.43 -6.37 -10.79
N ILE A 447 -6.49 -5.80 -9.58
CA ILE A 447 -7.41 -6.19 -8.51
C ILE A 447 -8.14 -4.92 -8.04
N GLY A 448 -9.46 -4.91 -8.10
CA GLY A 448 -10.25 -3.70 -7.86
C GLY A 448 -9.90 -2.96 -6.56
N SER A 449 -9.70 -3.67 -5.45
CA SER A 449 -9.32 -3.08 -4.18
C SER A 449 -7.86 -2.64 -4.12
N GLU A 450 -6.95 -3.41 -4.73
CA GLU A 450 -5.52 -3.16 -4.65
C GLU A 450 -5.03 -2.12 -5.66
N SER A 451 -5.66 -2.03 -6.82
CA SER A 451 -5.37 -0.97 -7.81
C SER A 451 -5.94 0.39 -7.39
N SER A 452 -6.95 0.40 -6.49
CA SER A 452 -7.65 1.61 -6.06
C SER A 452 -6.75 2.73 -5.52
N PRO A 453 -5.81 2.51 -4.58
CA PRO A 453 -4.98 3.59 -4.05
C PRO A 453 -4.06 4.20 -5.11
N CYS A 454 -3.56 3.38 -6.05
CA CYS A 454 -2.74 3.85 -7.18
C CYS A 454 -3.54 4.77 -8.09
N ILE A 455 -4.74 4.36 -8.51
CA ILE A 455 -5.63 5.13 -9.39
C ILE A 455 -6.00 6.47 -8.73
N GLN A 456 -6.35 6.46 -7.44
CA GLN A 456 -6.69 7.67 -6.70
C GLN A 456 -5.49 8.59 -6.52
N PHE A 457 -4.29 8.04 -6.37
CA PHE A 457 -3.08 8.86 -6.28
C PHE A 457 -2.75 9.53 -7.62
N LEU A 458 -2.89 8.82 -8.76
CA LEU A 458 -2.77 9.43 -10.09
C LEU A 458 -3.73 10.61 -10.26
N ASP A 459 -4.99 10.45 -9.85
CA ASP A 459 -5.97 11.54 -9.88
C ASP A 459 -5.54 12.73 -9.02
N THR A 460 -5.06 12.47 -7.81
CA THR A 460 -4.54 13.50 -6.90
C THR A 460 -3.40 14.29 -7.52
N MET A 461 -2.54 13.61 -8.28
CA MET A 461 -1.42 14.24 -8.99
C MET A 461 -1.82 14.89 -10.33
N GLY A 462 -3.10 14.85 -10.69
CA GLY A 462 -3.63 15.46 -11.91
C GLY A 462 -3.49 14.61 -13.17
N MET A 463 -3.06 13.35 -13.04
CA MET A 463 -2.93 12.38 -14.15
C MET A 463 -4.28 11.69 -14.45
N HIS A 464 -5.32 12.51 -14.64
CA HIS A 464 -6.71 12.05 -14.75
C HIS A 464 -6.94 11.12 -15.94
N ASP A 465 -6.26 11.35 -17.07
CA ASP A 465 -6.42 10.51 -18.27
C ASP A 465 -5.92 9.08 -18.00
N LEU A 466 -4.78 8.92 -17.33
CA LEU A 466 -4.26 7.60 -16.98
C LEU A 466 -5.16 6.90 -15.95
N ALA A 467 -5.66 7.64 -14.95
CA ALA A 467 -6.61 7.13 -13.97
C ALA A 467 -7.92 6.67 -14.63
N ALA A 468 -8.49 7.46 -15.54
CA ALA A 468 -9.70 7.09 -16.29
C ALA A 468 -9.50 5.84 -17.17
N ARG A 469 -8.34 5.72 -17.84
CA ARG A 469 -7.98 4.54 -18.63
C ARG A 469 -7.81 3.28 -17.76
N ALA A 470 -7.29 3.42 -16.55
CA ALA A 470 -7.19 2.33 -15.58
C ALA A 470 -8.58 1.89 -15.07
N LEU A 471 -9.50 2.84 -14.85
CA LEU A 471 -10.90 2.54 -14.49
C LEU A 471 -11.64 1.90 -15.67
N GLN A 472 -11.35 2.30 -16.89
CA GLN A 472 -11.94 1.74 -18.11
C GLN A 472 -11.64 0.23 -18.25
N PHE A 473 -10.46 -0.24 -17.79
CA PHE A 473 -10.15 -1.67 -17.74
C PHE A 473 -11.23 -2.48 -17.00
N PHE A 474 -11.64 -2.02 -15.83
CA PHE A 474 -12.67 -2.73 -15.05
C PHE A 474 -14.06 -2.66 -15.71
N VAL A 475 -14.37 -1.59 -16.45
CA VAL A 475 -15.59 -1.47 -17.23
C VAL A 475 -15.60 -2.50 -18.37
N GLU A 476 -14.49 -2.67 -19.07
CA GLU A 476 -14.35 -3.64 -20.17
C GLU A 476 -14.29 -5.10 -19.69
N LYS A 477 -13.81 -5.32 -18.46
CA LYS A 477 -13.79 -6.65 -17.81
C LYS A 477 -15.06 -6.96 -17.03
N GLN A 478 -16.06 -6.05 -16.99
CA GLN A 478 -17.31 -6.28 -16.27
C GLN A 478 -18.08 -7.48 -16.82
N HIS A 479 -18.52 -8.37 -15.96
CA HIS A 479 -19.36 -9.53 -16.30
C HIS A 479 -20.77 -9.08 -16.71
N GLU A 480 -21.48 -9.94 -17.44
CA GLU A 480 -22.83 -9.62 -17.96
C GLU A 480 -23.84 -9.28 -16.86
N ASP A 481 -23.72 -9.95 -15.69
CA ASP A 481 -24.57 -9.72 -14.53
C ASP A 481 -24.24 -8.46 -13.73
N GLY A 482 -23.19 -7.75 -14.12
CA GLY A 482 -22.72 -6.52 -13.49
C GLY A 482 -21.55 -6.70 -12.52
N PHE A 483 -21.11 -7.93 -12.24
CA PHE A 483 -19.97 -8.20 -11.37
C PHE A 483 -18.67 -7.65 -11.97
N MET A 484 -17.95 -6.87 -11.20
CA MET A 484 -16.61 -6.37 -11.56
C MET A 484 -15.57 -7.14 -10.77
N GLN A 485 -15.10 -8.23 -11.33
CA GLN A 485 -14.07 -9.07 -10.73
C GLN A 485 -13.12 -9.55 -11.81
N ASN A 486 -11.84 -9.37 -11.60
CA ASN A 486 -10.79 -9.82 -12.50
C ASN A 486 -9.82 -10.82 -11.86
N PHE A 487 -9.64 -10.80 -10.53
CA PHE A 487 -8.65 -11.62 -9.85
C PHE A 487 -9.28 -12.74 -9.02
N GLY A 488 -8.82 -13.96 -9.23
CA GLY A 488 -8.85 -15.16 -8.38
C GLY A 488 -10.04 -15.43 -7.45
N GLY A 489 -11.22 -14.88 -7.72
CA GLY A 489 -12.41 -15.06 -6.91
C GLY A 489 -12.58 -14.04 -5.77
N TYR A 490 -11.83 -12.93 -5.75
CA TYR A 490 -12.00 -11.86 -4.75
C TYR A 490 -13.29 -11.09 -4.99
N MET A 491 -14.18 -11.09 -4.01
CA MET A 491 -15.54 -10.56 -4.19
C MET A 491 -15.69 -9.09 -3.77
N LEU A 492 -14.67 -8.50 -3.15
CA LEU A 492 -14.70 -7.08 -2.78
C LEU A 492 -14.41 -6.14 -3.96
N GLU A 493 -13.99 -6.64 -5.10
CA GLU A 493 -13.55 -5.80 -6.24
C GLU A 493 -14.66 -4.88 -6.74
N THR A 494 -15.90 -5.35 -6.90
CA THR A 494 -17.00 -4.53 -7.44
C THR A 494 -17.26 -3.27 -6.61
N GLY A 495 -17.36 -3.40 -5.29
CA GLY A 495 -17.52 -2.25 -4.40
C GLY A 495 -16.32 -1.29 -4.44
N SER A 496 -15.11 -1.85 -4.48
CA SER A 496 -13.85 -1.08 -4.52
C SER A 496 -13.67 -0.31 -5.83
N VAL A 497 -14.03 -0.91 -6.97
CA VAL A 497 -14.00 -0.23 -8.29
C VAL A 497 -15.00 0.93 -8.31
N LEU A 498 -16.24 0.71 -7.88
CA LEU A 498 -17.25 1.79 -7.77
C LEU A 498 -16.79 2.92 -6.85
N TRP A 499 -16.13 2.59 -5.75
CA TRP A 499 -15.52 3.57 -4.86
C TRP A 499 -14.45 4.39 -5.58
N SER A 500 -13.50 3.74 -6.28
CA SER A 500 -12.46 4.45 -7.06
C SER A 500 -13.05 5.30 -8.18
N MET A 501 -14.10 4.83 -8.87
CA MET A 501 -14.83 5.64 -9.85
C MET A 501 -15.44 6.90 -9.22
N GLY A 502 -15.98 6.77 -8.01
CA GLY A 502 -16.52 7.90 -7.27
C GLY A 502 -15.45 8.89 -6.80
N GLU A 503 -14.28 8.40 -6.38
CA GLU A 503 -13.13 9.26 -6.03
C GLU A 503 -12.60 10.00 -7.27
N HIS A 504 -12.49 9.33 -8.42
CA HIS A 504 -12.19 9.97 -9.70
C HIS A 504 -13.18 11.11 -10.01
N TYR A 505 -14.49 10.86 -9.87
CA TYR A 505 -15.50 11.90 -10.07
C TYR A 505 -15.39 13.04 -9.04
N ARG A 506 -15.10 12.76 -7.78
CA ARG A 506 -14.89 13.80 -6.76
C ARG A 506 -13.74 14.73 -7.11
N LEU A 507 -12.66 14.20 -7.69
CA LEU A 507 -11.45 14.97 -8.05
C LEU A 507 -11.58 15.68 -9.40
N THR A 508 -12.34 15.12 -10.36
CA THR A 508 -12.44 15.66 -11.72
C THR A 508 -13.72 16.47 -11.99
N ARG A 509 -14.82 16.10 -11.33
CA ARG A 509 -16.18 16.58 -11.62
C ARG A 509 -16.55 16.44 -13.11
N ASP A 510 -16.03 15.39 -13.75
CA ASP A 510 -16.34 15.09 -15.15
C ASP A 510 -17.65 14.32 -15.31
N SER A 511 -18.76 15.05 -15.48
CA SER A 511 -20.08 14.45 -15.70
C SER A 511 -20.19 13.73 -17.05
N LYS A 512 -19.37 14.09 -18.06
CA LYS A 512 -19.37 13.40 -19.35
C LYS A 512 -18.76 12.02 -19.24
N TRP A 513 -17.68 11.90 -18.46
CA TRP A 513 -17.10 10.60 -18.16
C TRP A 513 -18.10 9.72 -17.40
N VAL A 514 -18.78 10.26 -16.37
CA VAL A 514 -19.83 9.52 -15.66
C VAL A 514 -20.93 9.04 -16.62
N GLU A 515 -21.39 9.90 -17.55
CA GLU A 515 -22.39 9.53 -18.55
C GLU A 515 -21.91 8.39 -19.44
N SER A 516 -20.63 8.36 -19.84
CA SER A 516 -20.04 7.31 -20.67
C SER A 516 -19.99 5.95 -20.00
N VAL A 517 -19.81 5.89 -18.66
CA VAL A 517 -19.73 4.65 -17.85
C VAL A 517 -21.00 4.36 -17.05
N ARG A 518 -22.08 5.16 -17.25
CA ARG A 518 -23.33 5.11 -16.50
C ARG A 518 -23.94 3.70 -16.43
N ASP A 519 -24.04 3.03 -17.56
CA ASP A 519 -24.68 1.72 -17.63
C ASP A 519 -23.88 0.65 -16.88
N SER A 520 -22.55 0.75 -16.88
CA SER A 520 -21.65 -0.11 -16.11
C SER A 520 -21.83 0.13 -14.59
N ILE A 521 -21.91 1.40 -14.16
CA ILE A 521 -22.18 1.75 -12.76
C ILE A 521 -23.50 1.13 -12.30
N ILE A 522 -24.58 1.30 -13.10
CA ILE A 522 -25.91 0.75 -12.77
C ILE A 522 -25.85 -0.78 -12.65
N LYS A 523 -25.25 -1.48 -13.63
CA LYS A 523 -25.11 -2.94 -13.59
C LYS A 523 -24.37 -3.42 -12.34
N ALA A 524 -23.28 -2.76 -11.96
CA ALA A 524 -22.52 -3.09 -10.77
C ALA A 524 -23.35 -2.88 -9.49
N CYS A 525 -24.06 -1.76 -9.37
CA CYS A 525 -24.95 -1.50 -8.25
C CYS A 525 -26.07 -2.54 -8.13
N GLU A 526 -26.74 -2.89 -9.25
CA GLU A 526 -27.78 -3.90 -9.26
C GLU A 526 -27.25 -5.29 -8.88
N TYR A 527 -26.01 -5.63 -9.26
CA TYR A 527 -25.35 -6.85 -8.83
C TYR A 527 -25.17 -6.88 -7.30
N LEU A 528 -24.62 -5.81 -6.71
CA LEU A 528 -24.42 -5.70 -5.26
C LEU A 528 -25.75 -5.72 -4.49
N ILE A 529 -26.80 -5.08 -5.02
CA ILE A 529 -28.14 -5.04 -4.41
C ILE A 529 -28.76 -6.44 -4.41
N ARG A 530 -28.74 -7.16 -5.55
CA ARG A 530 -29.24 -8.54 -5.61
C ARG A 530 -28.48 -9.47 -4.64
N TRP A 531 -27.19 -9.24 -4.47
CA TRP A 531 -26.37 -10.02 -3.52
C TRP A 531 -26.77 -9.70 -2.07
N ARG A 532 -26.97 -8.41 -1.75
CA ARG A 532 -27.47 -7.98 -0.44
C ARG A 532 -28.86 -8.57 -0.12
N GLU A 533 -29.77 -8.62 -1.08
CA GLU A 533 -31.13 -9.15 -0.92
C GLU A 533 -31.15 -10.63 -0.47
N GLN A 534 -30.10 -11.39 -0.79
CA GLN A 534 -29.95 -12.77 -0.32
C GLN A 534 -29.62 -12.86 1.17
N ASN A 535 -29.27 -11.74 1.81
CA ASN A 535 -28.88 -11.65 3.22
C ASN A 535 -29.88 -10.83 4.06
N LEU A 536 -31.16 -10.93 3.72
CA LEU A 536 -32.26 -10.31 4.45
C LEU A 536 -33.09 -11.32 5.29
N GLY A 537 -32.49 -12.47 5.62
CA GLY A 537 -33.10 -13.50 6.44
C GLY A 537 -33.20 -13.11 7.92
N ASP A 538 -34.27 -13.59 8.61
CA ASP A 538 -34.48 -13.31 10.03
C ASP A 538 -33.34 -13.84 10.94
N GLU A 539 -32.68 -14.89 10.53
CA GLU A 539 -31.52 -15.47 11.23
C GLU A 539 -30.31 -14.53 11.30
N LEU A 540 -30.21 -13.56 10.37
CA LEU A 540 -29.15 -12.58 10.32
C LEU A 540 -29.47 -11.28 11.08
N LYS A 541 -30.69 -11.12 11.58
CA LYS A 541 -31.10 -9.94 12.37
C LYS A 541 -30.29 -9.81 13.68
N ASP A 542 -30.50 -8.70 14.37
CA ASP A 542 -29.82 -8.36 15.62
C ASP A 542 -28.29 -8.35 15.52
N GLY A 543 -27.76 -7.77 14.41
CA GLY A 543 -26.32 -7.60 14.19
C GLY A 543 -25.58 -8.87 13.79
N ARG A 544 -26.26 -9.88 13.24
CA ARG A 544 -25.63 -11.11 12.75
C ARG A 544 -25.28 -11.08 11.25
N GLY A 545 -25.31 -9.90 10.63
CA GLY A 545 -25.01 -9.71 9.22
C GLY A 545 -26.24 -9.40 8.35
N TYR A 546 -27.39 -9.09 8.94
CA TYR A 546 -28.59 -8.69 8.19
C TYR A 546 -28.31 -7.51 7.27
N GLY A 547 -28.61 -7.67 5.98
CA GLY A 547 -28.40 -6.64 4.98
C GLY A 547 -26.92 -6.37 4.63
N MET A 548 -26.01 -7.21 5.10
CA MET A 548 -24.62 -7.29 4.66
C MET A 548 -24.47 -8.37 3.58
N ILE A 549 -23.34 -8.45 2.93
CA ILE A 549 -23.01 -9.50 1.97
C ILE A 549 -21.90 -10.41 2.51
N ALA A 550 -21.99 -11.70 2.19
CA ALA A 550 -20.98 -12.69 2.53
C ALA A 550 -20.12 -13.00 1.30
N GLY A 551 -18.79 -13.00 1.43
CA GLY A 551 -17.94 -13.27 0.30
C GLY A 551 -16.46 -13.39 0.64
N LYS A 552 -15.69 -13.91 -0.33
CA LYS A 552 -14.25 -14.04 -0.26
C LYS A 552 -13.59 -12.66 -0.40
N ILE A 553 -12.66 -12.33 0.50
CA ILE A 553 -11.91 -11.07 0.46
C ILE A 553 -10.43 -11.23 0.08
N ALA A 554 -9.86 -12.42 0.29
CA ALA A 554 -8.46 -12.75 -0.01
C ALA A 554 -8.32 -14.26 -0.25
N ASP A 555 -7.10 -14.81 -0.23
CA ASP A 555 -6.80 -16.18 -0.62
C ASP A 555 -7.63 -17.30 0.01
N PRO A 556 -7.91 -17.34 1.32
CA PRO A 556 -8.83 -18.37 1.83
C PRO A 556 -10.25 -18.20 1.28
N ASN A 557 -10.90 -19.31 0.98
CA ASN A 557 -12.31 -19.32 0.55
C ASN A 557 -13.26 -19.14 1.72
N ASP A 558 -13.05 -18.11 2.49
CA ASP A 558 -13.84 -17.72 3.66
C ASP A 558 -15.03 -16.86 3.23
N MET A 559 -16.21 -17.48 3.09
CA MET A 559 -17.44 -16.83 2.63
C MET A 559 -18.21 -16.24 3.81
N TYR A 560 -17.62 -15.23 4.49
CA TYR A 560 -18.18 -14.60 5.68
C TYR A 560 -18.70 -13.17 5.41
N HIS A 561 -19.53 -12.67 6.33
CA HIS A 561 -19.95 -11.25 6.38
C HIS A 561 -18.81 -10.39 6.94
N SER A 562 -17.80 -10.17 6.11
CA SER A 562 -16.62 -9.37 6.46
C SER A 562 -16.93 -7.88 6.55
N PHE A 563 -16.39 -7.19 7.55
CA PHE A 563 -16.51 -5.74 7.67
C PHE A 563 -15.82 -5.00 6.52
N MET A 564 -14.67 -5.48 6.05
CA MET A 564 -13.96 -4.90 4.90
C MET A 564 -14.79 -4.99 3.61
N LEU A 565 -15.31 -6.19 3.28
CA LEU A 565 -16.15 -6.39 2.10
C LEU A 565 -17.35 -5.45 2.11
N ASN A 566 -18.02 -5.36 3.25
CA ASN A 566 -19.23 -4.58 3.39
C ASN A 566 -18.96 -3.06 3.45
N ALA A 567 -17.86 -2.63 4.03
CA ALA A 567 -17.41 -1.23 3.96
C ALA A 567 -17.17 -0.79 2.51
N ASN A 568 -16.46 -1.61 1.72
CA ASN A 568 -16.23 -1.32 0.29
C ASN A 568 -17.53 -1.34 -0.52
N THR A 569 -18.43 -2.26 -0.23
CA THR A 569 -19.75 -2.33 -0.89
C THR A 569 -20.59 -1.08 -0.59
N TYR A 570 -20.64 -0.66 0.67
CA TYR A 570 -21.29 0.58 1.07
C TYR A 570 -20.70 1.80 0.36
N ALA A 571 -19.37 1.93 0.39
CA ALA A 571 -18.67 3.02 -0.26
C ALA A 571 -18.98 3.05 -1.77
N GLY A 572 -18.91 1.91 -2.45
CA GLY A 572 -19.24 1.79 -3.87
C GLY A 572 -20.64 2.25 -4.20
N LEU A 573 -21.67 1.80 -3.46
CA LEU A 573 -23.05 2.23 -3.64
C LEU A 573 -23.26 3.72 -3.33
N SER A 574 -22.63 4.23 -2.27
CA SER A 574 -22.68 5.63 -1.89
C SER A 574 -22.05 6.53 -2.96
N ARG A 575 -20.87 6.17 -3.49
CA ARG A 575 -20.21 6.91 -4.57
C ARG A 575 -20.97 6.80 -5.90
N ALA A 576 -21.56 5.65 -6.21
CA ALA A 576 -22.43 5.50 -7.37
C ALA A 576 -23.64 6.45 -7.29
N SER A 577 -24.26 6.57 -6.13
CA SER A 577 -25.34 7.55 -5.89
C SER A 577 -24.87 8.99 -6.16
N GLU A 578 -23.68 9.36 -5.69
CA GLU A 578 -23.09 10.69 -5.92
C GLU A 578 -22.81 10.95 -7.40
N MET A 579 -22.18 9.99 -8.09
CA MET A 579 -21.90 10.10 -9.53
C MET A 579 -23.18 10.25 -10.36
N LEU A 580 -24.16 9.38 -10.14
CA LEU A 580 -25.39 9.37 -10.93
C LEU A 580 -26.29 10.59 -10.71
N ALA A 581 -26.05 11.38 -9.67
CA ALA A 581 -26.81 12.62 -9.44
C ALA A 581 -26.70 13.63 -10.61
N CYS A 582 -25.67 13.53 -11.44
CA CYS A 582 -25.51 14.42 -12.60
C CYS A 582 -26.26 13.95 -13.86
N CYS A 583 -26.63 12.65 -13.98
CA CYS A 583 -27.20 12.09 -15.22
C CYS A 583 -28.39 11.12 -15.00
N ASP A 584 -28.57 10.57 -13.79
CA ASP A 584 -29.66 9.63 -13.45
C ASP A 584 -30.12 9.81 -12.00
N MET A 585 -30.95 10.81 -11.77
CA MET A 585 -31.46 11.20 -10.45
C MET A 585 -32.32 10.11 -9.78
N GLU A 586 -32.97 9.24 -10.54
CA GLU A 586 -33.81 8.18 -10.00
C GLU A 586 -32.94 7.12 -9.33
N ASN A 587 -31.97 6.57 -10.03
CA ASN A 587 -31.03 5.60 -9.49
C ASN A 587 -30.12 6.22 -8.40
N SER A 588 -29.71 7.47 -8.55
CA SER A 588 -28.99 8.19 -7.51
C SER A 588 -29.73 8.16 -6.17
N LYS A 589 -31.01 8.56 -6.14
CA LYS A 589 -31.81 8.55 -4.91
C LYS A 589 -32.03 7.14 -4.35
N ARG A 590 -32.29 6.17 -5.23
CA ARG A 590 -32.48 4.77 -4.84
C ARG A 590 -31.22 4.19 -4.18
N TYR A 591 -30.06 4.36 -4.79
CA TYR A 591 -28.81 3.84 -4.26
C TYR A 591 -28.39 4.56 -2.96
N LYS A 592 -28.70 5.85 -2.82
CA LYS A 592 -28.50 6.57 -1.56
C LYS A 592 -29.26 5.93 -0.40
N VAL A 593 -30.55 5.62 -0.59
CA VAL A 593 -31.36 4.98 0.45
C VAL A 593 -30.80 3.60 0.82
N ILE A 594 -30.47 2.79 -0.18
CA ILE A 594 -29.94 1.43 0.04
C ILE A 594 -28.58 1.47 0.74
N SER A 595 -27.69 2.39 0.35
CA SER A 595 -26.38 2.52 0.99
C SER A 595 -26.49 2.96 2.45
N GLU A 596 -27.36 3.91 2.78
CA GLU A 596 -27.56 4.35 4.17
C GLU A 596 -28.19 3.25 5.05
N GLU A 597 -29.13 2.46 4.51
CA GLU A 597 -29.64 1.26 5.21
C GLU A 597 -28.51 0.26 5.47
N MET A 598 -27.67 -0.01 4.46
CA MET A 598 -26.54 -0.92 4.58
C MET A 598 -25.53 -0.42 5.62
N ARG A 599 -25.23 0.88 5.64
CA ARG A 599 -24.39 1.50 6.66
C ARG A 599 -24.91 1.23 8.06
N GLY A 600 -26.23 1.39 8.27
CA GLY A 600 -26.90 1.08 9.54
C GLY A 600 -26.72 -0.40 9.94
N ASN A 601 -26.94 -1.32 9.00
CA ASN A 601 -26.79 -2.76 9.24
C ASN A 601 -25.34 -3.15 9.59
N ILE A 602 -24.35 -2.57 8.90
CA ILE A 602 -22.93 -2.81 9.18
C ILE A 602 -22.57 -2.31 10.58
N ARG A 603 -23.01 -1.10 10.96
CA ARG A 603 -22.76 -0.54 12.29
C ARG A 603 -23.39 -1.39 13.40
N GLU A 604 -24.65 -1.82 13.23
CA GLU A 604 -25.32 -2.71 14.17
C GLU A 604 -24.55 -4.02 14.36
N SER A 605 -24.10 -4.62 13.26
CA SER A 605 -23.31 -5.85 13.28
C SER A 605 -21.96 -5.67 13.95
N PHE A 606 -21.29 -4.53 13.73
CA PHE A 606 -20.01 -4.24 14.39
C PHE A 606 -20.20 -3.99 15.89
N ILE A 607 -21.21 -3.22 16.30
CA ILE A 607 -21.54 -2.99 17.72
C ILE A 607 -21.82 -4.31 18.43
N ARG A 608 -22.63 -5.19 17.82
CA ARG A 608 -22.85 -6.52 18.38
C ARG A 608 -21.55 -7.30 18.51
N ASN A 609 -20.70 -7.30 17.46
CA ASN A 609 -19.43 -8.03 17.46
C ASN A 609 -18.51 -7.55 18.59
N VAL A 610 -18.39 -6.24 18.78
CA VAL A 610 -17.64 -5.63 19.90
C VAL A 610 -18.24 -6.06 21.25
N THR A 611 -19.56 -6.07 21.37
CA THR A 611 -20.26 -6.44 22.63
C THR A 611 -20.00 -7.88 23.05
N ILE A 612 -20.03 -8.82 22.10
CA ILE A 612 -19.89 -10.25 22.39
C ILE A 612 -18.44 -10.75 22.31
N SER A 613 -17.52 -9.93 21.86
CA SER A 613 -16.08 -10.21 21.86
C SER A 613 -15.50 -9.93 23.24
N GLN A 614 -14.54 -10.75 23.66
CA GLN A 614 -13.93 -10.59 24.97
C GLN A 614 -13.10 -9.31 25.06
N LEU A 615 -13.10 -8.72 26.25
CA LEU A 615 -12.16 -7.66 26.61
C LEU A 615 -10.71 -8.16 26.55
N ILE A 616 -9.81 -7.25 26.23
CA ILE A 616 -8.36 -7.48 26.10
C ILE A 616 -7.58 -6.56 27.02
N PRO A 617 -6.43 -7.01 27.56
CA PRO A 617 -5.60 -6.19 28.45
C PRO A 617 -4.84 -5.12 27.65
N MET A 618 -4.67 -3.95 28.28
CA MET A 618 -3.87 -2.84 27.79
C MET A 618 -2.59 -2.69 28.62
N GLY A 619 -1.55 -2.05 28.08
CA GLY A 619 -0.24 -1.91 28.71
C GLY A 619 -0.23 -1.11 30.01
N ASP A 620 -1.26 -0.29 30.27
CA ASP A 620 -1.42 0.45 31.53
C ASP A 620 -2.17 -0.32 32.64
N GLY A 621 -2.57 -1.56 32.34
CA GLY A 621 -3.34 -2.42 33.25
C GLY A 621 -4.86 -2.20 33.18
N THR A 622 -5.34 -1.32 32.30
CA THR A 622 -6.75 -1.23 31.93
C THR A 622 -7.11 -2.31 30.92
N TRP A 623 -8.37 -2.42 30.56
CA TRP A 623 -8.88 -3.31 29.53
C TRP A 623 -9.73 -2.55 28.54
N SER A 624 -9.71 -2.99 27.29
CA SER A 624 -10.47 -2.42 26.19
C SER A 624 -11.23 -3.52 25.44
N HIS A 625 -12.00 -3.14 24.46
CA HIS A 625 -12.75 -4.05 23.62
C HIS A 625 -11.88 -4.66 22.52
N SER A 626 -12.25 -5.85 22.10
CA SER A 626 -11.79 -6.47 20.86
C SER A 626 -12.97 -6.73 19.92
N PHE A 627 -12.66 -7.20 18.74
CA PHE A 627 -13.66 -7.55 17.73
C PHE A 627 -13.07 -8.62 16.79
N SER A 628 -13.93 -9.22 15.97
CA SER A 628 -13.55 -10.12 14.89
C SER A 628 -13.67 -9.40 13.54
N PRO A 629 -12.94 -9.83 12.51
CA PRO A 629 -13.09 -9.30 11.14
C PRO A 629 -14.43 -9.64 10.49
N TRP A 630 -15.17 -10.61 11.05
CA TRP A 630 -16.46 -11.10 10.53
C TRP A 630 -17.54 -11.16 11.60
N THR A 631 -18.79 -11.11 11.19
CA THR A 631 -19.93 -11.23 12.12
C THR A 631 -20.07 -12.62 12.72
N GLU A 632 -19.60 -13.66 12.06
CA GLU A 632 -19.71 -15.07 12.45
C GLU A 632 -18.79 -15.48 13.61
N TYR A 633 -17.77 -14.69 13.91
CA TYR A 633 -16.79 -14.96 14.96
C TYR A 633 -16.75 -13.88 16.01
N VAL A 634 -16.15 -14.19 17.15
CA VAL A 634 -16.01 -13.29 18.29
C VAL A 634 -14.55 -13.16 18.71
N GLY A 635 -14.17 -11.97 19.14
CA GLY A 635 -12.83 -11.67 19.62
C GLY A 635 -11.76 -11.82 18.56
N PRO A 636 -10.48 -11.93 18.96
CA PRO A 636 -9.40 -12.29 18.06
C PRO A 636 -9.68 -13.61 17.36
N ALA A 637 -9.94 -13.55 16.05
CA ALA A 637 -10.43 -14.70 15.26
C ALA A 637 -9.56 -15.98 15.43
N GLY A 638 -8.24 -15.80 15.61
CA GLY A 638 -7.32 -16.90 15.85
C GLY A 638 -7.55 -17.66 17.14
N MET A 639 -8.22 -17.09 18.14
CA MET A 639 -8.48 -17.75 19.43
C MET A 639 -9.68 -18.69 19.39
N TYR A 640 -10.67 -18.38 18.56
CA TYR A 640 -11.97 -19.06 18.61
C TYR A 640 -12.45 -19.59 17.26
N ALA A 641 -11.82 -19.18 16.16
CA ALA A 641 -12.24 -19.60 14.84
C ALA A 641 -12.06 -21.10 14.64
N LYS A 642 -13.16 -21.80 14.38
CA LYS A 642 -13.12 -23.17 13.88
C LYS A 642 -13.01 -23.12 12.35
N GLY A 643 -11.91 -23.66 11.79
CA GLY A 643 -11.83 -23.99 10.38
C GLY A 643 -11.40 -22.90 9.42
N GLY A 644 -11.26 -21.66 9.80
CA GLY A 644 -10.70 -20.63 8.93
C GLY A 644 -9.22 -20.91 8.61
N LYS A 645 -8.84 -20.97 7.34
CA LYS A 645 -7.48 -21.33 6.92
C LYS A 645 -6.72 -20.10 6.42
N TRP A 646 -6.64 -19.08 7.23
CA TRP A 646 -5.93 -17.88 6.89
C TRP A 646 -4.42 -18.04 7.17
N TYR A 647 -3.72 -18.76 6.32
CA TYR A 647 -2.29 -19.06 6.50
C TYR A 647 -1.38 -18.17 5.69
N THR A 648 -1.88 -17.55 4.64
CA THR A 648 -1.09 -16.85 3.62
C THR A 648 -0.25 -15.73 4.22
N HIS A 649 -0.73 -15.10 5.28
CA HIS A 649 -0.10 -13.94 5.90
C HIS A 649 0.67 -14.28 7.20
N GLY A 650 0.91 -15.56 7.44
CA GLY A 650 1.86 -16.06 8.45
C GLY A 650 1.43 -15.95 9.91
N THR A 651 0.46 -15.13 10.25
CA THR A 651 0.00 -14.94 11.63
C THR A 651 -1.52 -14.94 11.75
N PHE A 652 -2.04 -15.44 12.88
CA PHE A 652 -3.48 -15.36 13.15
C PHE A 652 -3.97 -13.93 13.38
N THR A 653 -3.10 -13.02 13.79
CA THR A 653 -3.43 -11.59 13.99
C THR A 653 -3.65 -10.85 12.69
N ALA A 654 -3.10 -11.32 11.57
CA ALA A 654 -3.32 -10.71 10.26
C ALA A 654 -4.80 -10.65 9.88
N ARG A 655 -5.60 -11.64 10.28
CA ARG A 655 -7.06 -11.65 10.06
C ARG A 655 -7.77 -10.47 10.68
N ASP A 656 -7.34 -10.09 11.88
CA ASP A 656 -7.97 -9.00 12.64
C ASP A 656 -7.51 -7.63 12.10
N MET A 657 -6.35 -7.59 11.42
CA MET A 657 -5.78 -6.36 10.88
C MET A 657 -6.46 -5.84 9.62
N ILE A 658 -6.73 -6.74 8.67
CA ILE A 658 -7.06 -6.32 7.30
C ILE A 658 -8.44 -5.71 7.13
N VAL A 659 -9.31 -5.74 8.10
CA VAL A 659 -10.72 -5.52 7.82
C VAL A 659 -11.40 -4.37 8.55
N ALA A 660 -11.20 -4.19 9.85
CA ALA A 660 -12.03 -3.27 10.64
C ALA A 660 -11.70 -1.79 10.41
N SER A 661 -10.45 -1.44 10.13
CA SER A 661 -10.06 -0.05 9.85
C SER A 661 -10.66 0.51 8.55
N TYR A 662 -11.10 -0.35 7.63
CA TYR A 662 -11.87 0.07 6.45
C TYR A 662 -13.24 0.67 6.82
N LEU A 663 -13.81 0.35 7.98
CA LEU A 663 -15.04 1.00 8.45
C LEU A 663 -14.87 2.50 8.62
N ILE A 664 -13.67 2.94 8.99
CA ILE A 664 -13.35 4.37 9.13
C ILE A 664 -13.03 4.98 7.76
N LEU A 665 -12.14 4.36 6.98
CA LEU A 665 -11.77 4.86 5.66
C LEU A 665 -12.97 5.02 4.73
N GLN A 666 -13.90 4.06 4.78
CA GLN A 666 -15.10 4.02 3.93
C GLN A 666 -16.32 4.74 4.54
N GLU A 667 -16.11 5.61 5.52
CA GLU A 667 -17.13 6.49 6.11
C GLU A 667 -18.32 5.75 6.77
N VAL A 668 -18.17 4.47 7.12
CA VAL A 668 -19.18 3.73 7.90
C VAL A 668 -19.16 4.21 9.35
N ILE A 669 -17.97 4.43 9.90
CA ILE A 669 -17.72 4.95 11.24
C ILE A 669 -16.96 6.26 11.11
N ASP A 670 -17.45 7.31 11.78
CA ASP A 670 -16.72 8.58 11.85
C ASP A 670 -15.37 8.41 12.58
N PRO A 671 -14.29 9.05 12.13
CA PRO A 671 -12.99 8.95 12.82
C PRO A 671 -13.01 9.34 14.31
N ASN A 672 -13.96 10.19 14.72
CA ASN A 672 -14.14 10.64 16.12
C ASN A 672 -15.26 9.89 16.86
N ASP A 673 -15.85 8.86 16.25
CA ASP A 673 -16.85 7.99 16.91
C ASP A 673 -16.15 7.14 18.00
N PRO A 674 -16.76 6.87 19.16
CA PRO A 674 -16.24 5.94 20.16
C PRO A 674 -15.89 4.53 19.62
N LEU A 675 -16.55 4.08 18.57
CA LEU A 675 -16.20 2.83 17.89
C LEU A 675 -14.83 2.91 17.20
N ALA A 676 -14.43 4.09 16.72
CA ALA A 676 -13.10 4.29 16.16
C ALA A 676 -12.01 4.20 17.26
N ASP A 677 -12.28 4.69 18.47
CA ASP A 677 -11.37 4.51 19.61
C ASP A 677 -11.12 3.02 19.91
N ILE A 678 -12.18 2.20 19.87
CA ILE A 678 -12.08 0.75 20.07
C ILE A 678 -11.18 0.11 19.00
N ILE A 679 -11.39 0.48 17.73
CA ILE A 679 -10.58 -0.02 16.61
C ILE A 679 -9.11 0.37 16.82
N LEU A 680 -8.82 1.64 17.05
CA LEU A 680 -7.45 2.16 17.15
C LEU A 680 -6.72 1.64 18.40
N ASN A 681 -7.39 1.55 19.53
CA ASN A 681 -6.83 0.98 20.76
C ASN A 681 -6.43 -0.49 20.55
N TYR A 682 -7.32 -1.29 19.98
CA TYR A 682 -7.03 -2.69 19.70
C TYR A 682 -5.87 -2.86 18.71
N TYR A 683 -5.87 -2.08 17.61
CA TYR A 683 -4.80 -2.09 16.61
C TYR A 683 -3.45 -1.73 17.22
N THR A 684 -3.35 -0.58 17.85
CA THR A 684 -2.08 -0.08 18.40
C THR A 684 -1.53 -1.00 19.47
N GLU A 685 -2.39 -1.52 20.36
CA GLU A 685 -1.93 -2.34 21.48
C GLU A 685 -1.55 -3.77 21.08
N HIS A 686 -2.35 -4.42 20.20
CA HIS A 686 -2.25 -5.87 19.99
C HIS A 686 -1.91 -6.29 18.56
N LEU A 687 -2.22 -5.49 17.54
CA LEU A 687 -2.13 -5.89 16.13
C LEU A 687 -1.01 -5.20 15.36
N THR A 688 -0.22 -4.34 16.02
CA THR A 688 0.87 -3.60 15.39
C THR A 688 2.16 -3.65 16.20
N LEU A 689 3.27 -3.51 15.50
CA LEU A 689 4.58 -3.20 16.05
C LEU A 689 5.01 -1.84 15.48
N ASN A 690 5.42 -0.90 16.33
CA ASN A 690 5.71 0.47 15.88
C ASN A 690 4.54 1.12 15.10
N ASN A 691 3.31 0.84 15.51
CA ASN A 691 2.06 1.21 14.85
C ASN A 691 1.94 0.69 13.40
N THR A 692 2.76 -0.30 13.01
CA THR A 692 2.77 -0.93 11.68
C THR A 692 2.28 -2.35 11.79
N CYS A 693 1.38 -2.79 10.92
CA CYS A 693 0.84 -4.14 10.91
C CYS A 693 1.90 -5.22 10.67
N PHE A 694 1.69 -6.43 11.21
CA PHE A 694 2.70 -7.48 11.29
C PHE A 694 3.07 -8.13 9.95
N SER A 695 2.14 -8.26 9.02
CA SER A 695 2.34 -9.05 7.81
C SER A 695 2.29 -8.20 6.56
N GLN A 696 1.14 -7.60 6.30
CA GLN A 696 0.87 -6.72 5.16
C GLN A 696 0.45 -5.34 5.68
N PRO A 697 1.41 -4.44 5.99
CA PRO A 697 1.13 -3.17 6.65
C PRO A 697 0.09 -2.31 5.94
N TYR A 698 0.13 -2.32 4.62
CA TYR A 698 -0.67 -1.41 3.81
C TYR A 698 -2.11 -1.88 3.55
N TYR A 699 -2.46 -3.10 3.96
CA TYR A 699 -3.87 -3.51 3.99
C TYR A 699 -4.66 -2.86 5.13
N SER A 700 -3.99 -2.25 6.11
CA SER A 700 -4.68 -1.52 7.17
C SER A 700 -4.59 0.00 6.96
N PRO A 701 -5.71 0.67 6.62
CA PRO A 701 -5.74 2.12 6.46
C PRO A 701 -5.91 2.89 7.79
N HIS A 702 -5.56 2.32 8.95
CA HIS A 702 -5.66 3.01 10.25
C HIS A 702 -4.90 4.34 10.31
N PRO A 703 -3.79 4.59 9.56
CA PRO A 703 -3.17 5.90 9.51
C PRO A 703 -4.09 7.01 8.99
N TYR A 704 -5.08 6.67 8.15
CA TYR A 704 -6.11 7.63 7.76
C TYR A 704 -6.91 8.15 8.96
N ALA A 705 -7.30 7.27 9.87
CA ALA A 705 -7.98 7.67 11.10
C ALA A 705 -7.11 8.60 11.96
N HIS A 706 -5.82 8.27 12.14
CA HIS A 706 -4.87 9.14 12.83
C HIS A 706 -4.75 10.51 12.16
N ALA A 707 -4.69 10.56 10.82
CA ALA A 707 -4.62 11.80 10.07
C ALA A 707 -5.88 12.66 10.26
N MET A 708 -7.07 12.06 10.16
CA MET A 708 -8.35 12.76 10.39
C MET A 708 -8.51 13.28 11.81
N ARG A 709 -7.89 12.62 12.80
CA ARG A 709 -7.93 12.99 14.22
C ARG A 709 -6.80 13.96 14.63
N GLY A 710 -5.87 14.24 13.72
CA GLY A 710 -4.70 15.10 14.04
C GLY A 710 -3.66 14.42 14.94
N GLU A 711 -3.62 13.10 15.00
CA GLU A 711 -2.71 12.30 15.84
C GLU A 711 -1.35 12.11 15.14
N VAL A 712 -0.59 13.21 15.03
CA VAL A 712 0.62 13.32 14.21
C VAL A 712 1.67 12.26 14.56
N LYS A 713 1.95 12.03 15.84
CA LYS A 713 3.02 11.11 16.25
C LYS A 713 2.68 9.64 15.93
N LEU A 714 1.42 9.25 16.07
CA LEU A 714 0.93 7.94 15.68
C LEU A 714 1.01 7.73 14.17
N PHE A 715 0.60 8.75 13.40
CA PHE A 715 0.73 8.73 11.94
C PHE A 715 2.19 8.59 11.51
N LEU A 716 3.10 9.44 12.03
CA LEU A 716 4.52 9.43 11.66
C LEU A 716 5.23 8.13 12.09
N LYS A 717 4.83 7.54 13.22
CA LYS A 717 5.39 6.26 13.67
C LYS A 717 5.10 5.16 12.67
N GLU A 718 3.87 5.06 12.18
CA GLU A 718 3.50 4.10 11.14
C GLU A 718 4.14 4.44 9.79
N PHE A 719 4.03 5.70 9.36
CA PHE A 719 4.53 6.18 8.06
C PHE A 719 6.01 5.82 7.83
N TYR A 720 6.88 6.16 8.77
CA TYR A 720 8.31 5.86 8.62
C TYR A 720 8.65 4.39 8.90
N SER A 721 7.97 3.74 9.84
CA SER A 721 8.21 2.31 10.12
C SER A 721 7.80 1.43 8.93
N GLY A 722 6.63 1.66 8.35
CA GLY A 722 6.14 0.95 7.17
C GLY A 722 7.06 1.17 5.97
N PHE A 723 7.42 2.42 5.69
CA PHE A 723 8.32 2.77 4.59
C PHE A 723 9.70 2.12 4.74
N ALA A 724 10.34 2.28 5.89
CA ALA A 724 11.69 1.76 6.12
C ALA A 724 11.79 0.22 6.13
N SER A 725 10.68 -0.47 6.43
CA SER A 725 10.65 -1.93 6.57
C SER A 725 10.17 -2.69 5.34
N LEU A 726 9.45 -2.03 4.43
CA LEU A 726 8.82 -2.71 3.30
C LEU A 726 9.31 -2.20 1.93
N ALA A 727 9.74 -0.94 1.84
CA ALA A 727 10.33 -0.39 0.63
C ALA A 727 11.81 -0.73 0.51
N ASP A 728 12.28 -0.98 -0.71
CA ASP A 728 13.69 -0.83 -1.02
C ASP A 728 14.10 0.63 -0.79
N ARG A 729 15.09 0.87 0.05
CA ARG A 729 15.44 2.21 0.52
C ARG A 729 16.12 3.09 -0.53
N GLU A 730 16.54 2.52 -1.67
CA GLU A 730 17.30 3.18 -2.72
C GLU A 730 16.57 3.26 -4.06
N THR A 731 15.68 2.30 -4.34
CA THR A 731 14.89 2.25 -5.57
C THR A 731 13.40 2.48 -5.35
N TYR A 732 12.96 2.53 -4.10
CA TYR A 732 11.60 2.83 -3.65
C TYR A 732 10.51 1.83 -4.07
N SER A 733 10.87 0.69 -4.64
CA SER A 733 9.90 -0.38 -4.88
C SER A 733 9.50 -1.08 -3.58
N PHE A 734 8.26 -1.54 -3.50
CA PHE A 734 7.71 -2.17 -2.29
C PHE A 734 7.60 -3.69 -2.43
N TRP A 735 7.80 -4.39 -1.31
CA TRP A 735 7.41 -5.77 -1.15
C TRP A 735 5.97 -5.86 -0.63
N GLU A 736 5.28 -6.95 -0.97
CA GLU A 736 3.95 -7.23 -0.43
C GLU A 736 3.99 -7.55 1.07
N HIS A 737 5.00 -8.32 1.49
CA HIS A 737 5.17 -8.80 2.85
C HIS A 737 6.57 -8.53 3.38
N HIS A 738 6.69 -8.57 4.70
CA HIS A 738 7.98 -8.48 5.38
C HIS A 738 8.92 -9.67 5.15
N TYR A 739 8.57 -10.64 4.33
CA TYR A 739 9.35 -11.87 4.07
C TYR A 739 9.65 -12.12 2.58
N HIS A 740 9.88 -11.07 1.82
CA HIS A 740 10.30 -11.13 0.41
C HIS A 740 9.32 -11.87 -0.52
N VAL A 741 8.04 -11.62 -0.40
CA VAL A 741 7.03 -12.13 -1.34
C VAL A 741 6.47 -10.98 -2.16
N SER A 742 6.36 -11.21 -3.47
CA SER A 742 5.84 -10.28 -4.47
C SER A 742 6.53 -8.93 -4.45
N GLN A 743 7.65 -8.84 -5.16
CA GLN A 743 8.35 -7.56 -5.38
C GLN A 743 7.55 -6.64 -6.29
N HIS A 744 7.86 -5.34 -6.23
CA HIS A 744 7.17 -4.29 -6.97
C HIS A 744 5.64 -4.33 -6.78
N LYS A 745 5.21 -4.54 -5.53
CA LYS A 745 3.79 -4.56 -5.20
C LYS A 745 3.24 -3.13 -5.18
N LEU A 746 2.62 -2.73 -6.28
CA LEU A 746 2.10 -1.37 -6.47
C LEU A 746 0.95 -1.02 -5.51
N HIS A 747 0.22 -2.01 -4.98
CA HIS A 747 -0.78 -1.78 -3.93
C HIS A 747 -0.20 -1.14 -2.67
N GLU A 748 0.89 -1.70 -2.15
CA GLU A 748 1.58 -1.18 -0.96
C GLU A 748 2.19 0.19 -1.24
N GLU A 749 2.78 0.34 -2.42
CA GLU A 749 3.31 1.60 -2.89
C GLU A 749 2.22 2.67 -3.02
N GLY A 750 1.09 2.34 -3.62
CA GLY A 750 -0.08 3.21 -3.77
C GLY A 750 -0.62 3.68 -2.42
N TRP A 751 -0.74 2.79 -1.43
CA TRP A 751 -1.15 3.18 -0.08
C TRP A 751 -0.13 4.07 0.62
N PHE A 752 1.17 3.85 0.41
CA PHE A 752 2.18 4.76 0.95
C PHE A 752 2.06 6.15 0.30
N LEU A 753 1.86 6.21 -1.00
CA LEU A 753 1.64 7.47 -1.72
C LEU A 753 0.35 8.19 -1.26
N MET A 754 -0.72 7.45 -0.97
CA MET A 754 -1.92 8.02 -0.34
C MET A 754 -1.63 8.58 1.06
N ARG A 755 -0.73 7.98 1.84
CA ARG A 755 -0.27 8.57 3.11
C ARG A 755 0.52 9.86 2.90
N CYS A 756 1.36 9.94 1.86
CA CYS A 756 2.01 11.20 1.45
C CYS A 756 0.95 12.26 1.09
N ARG A 757 -0.09 11.87 0.36
CA ARG A 757 -1.21 12.76 0.06
C ARG A 757 -1.88 13.27 1.32
N TRP A 758 -2.26 12.40 2.25
CA TRP A 758 -2.93 12.82 3.50
C TRP A 758 -2.05 13.72 4.37
N MET A 759 -0.74 13.52 4.33
CA MET A 759 0.22 14.40 5.01
C MET A 759 0.20 15.81 4.43
N LEU A 760 0.11 15.95 3.11
CA LEU A 760 0.19 17.21 2.38
C LEU A 760 -1.17 17.88 2.17
N CYS A 761 -2.21 17.08 1.89
CA CYS A 761 -3.54 17.54 1.54
C CYS A 761 -4.56 16.48 1.94
N LEU A 762 -5.42 16.77 2.91
CA LEU A 762 -6.43 15.86 3.45
C LEU A 762 -7.77 16.59 3.54
N GLU A 763 -8.79 16.02 2.91
CA GLU A 763 -10.15 16.57 2.92
C GLU A 763 -11.02 15.93 4.00
N ASP A 764 -11.83 16.75 4.65
CA ASP A 764 -13.07 16.35 5.29
C ASP A 764 -14.23 16.85 4.41
N PHE A 765 -14.76 15.93 3.60
CA PHE A 765 -15.81 16.29 2.63
C PHE A 765 -17.12 16.68 3.31
N ALA A 766 -17.46 16.04 4.42
CA ALA A 766 -18.67 16.31 5.18
C ALA A 766 -18.63 17.68 5.87
N ALA A 767 -17.46 18.04 6.41
CA ALA A 767 -17.23 19.35 7.02
C ALA A 767 -16.87 20.45 6.01
N LYS A 768 -16.72 20.11 4.71
CA LYS A 768 -16.20 20.99 3.65
C LYS A 768 -14.88 21.65 4.03
N GLN A 769 -14.02 20.90 4.66
CA GLN A 769 -12.74 21.34 5.19
C GLN A 769 -11.58 20.75 4.42
N LEU A 770 -10.58 21.58 4.11
CA LEU A 770 -9.32 21.22 3.51
C LEU A 770 -8.21 21.37 4.56
N ASN A 771 -7.52 20.26 4.86
CA ASN A 771 -6.43 20.25 5.81
C ASN A 771 -5.09 20.13 5.07
N LEU A 772 -4.19 21.10 5.27
CA LEU A 772 -2.88 21.17 4.65
C LEU A 772 -1.79 20.92 5.69
N LEU A 773 -0.75 20.17 5.30
CA LEU A 773 0.41 19.84 6.12
C LEU A 773 0.05 19.25 7.50
N SER A 774 -1.13 18.60 7.60
CA SER A 774 -1.66 18.14 8.89
C SER A 774 -0.76 17.14 9.61
N MET A 775 -0.04 16.29 8.85
CA MET A 775 0.80 15.21 9.36
C MET A 775 2.30 15.38 9.07
N VAL A 776 2.76 16.56 8.66
CA VAL A 776 4.19 16.77 8.39
C VAL A 776 5.01 16.79 9.68
N PRO A 777 6.23 16.22 9.68
CA PRO A 777 7.10 16.30 10.84
C PRO A 777 7.62 17.73 11.04
N ARG A 778 7.80 18.14 12.29
CA ARG A 778 8.21 19.51 12.63
C ARG A 778 9.59 19.92 12.11
N ASN A 779 10.48 18.96 11.87
CA ASN A 779 11.82 19.23 11.30
C ASN A 779 11.76 19.72 9.84
N TRP A 780 10.61 19.57 9.14
CA TRP A 780 10.44 20.16 7.81
C TRP A 780 10.32 21.69 7.85
N LEU A 781 10.10 22.26 9.03
CA LEU A 781 10.03 23.71 9.23
C LEU A 781 11.27 24.28 9.92
N GLU A 782 12.41 23.60 9.91
CA GLU A 782 13.69 24.18 10.31
C GLU A 782 14.03 25.41 9.47
N ASP A 783 14.87 26.30 10.01
CA ASP A 783 15.22 27.55 9.33
C ASP A 783 15.80 27.32 7.92
N GLY A 784 15.32 28.09 6.96
CA GLY A 784 15.70 28.00 5.55
C GLY A 784 15.03 26.88 4.75
N LYS A 785 14.16 26.05 5.37
CA LYS A 785 13.40 25.01 4.67
C LYS A 785 12.19 25.61 3.93
N GLU A 786 11.85 24.97 2.81
CA GLU A 786 10.70 25.36 1.99
C GLU A 786 9.89 24.13 1.60
N ILE A 787 8.56 24.25 1.65
CA ILE A 787 7.61 23.25 1.14
C ILE A 787 6.84 23.92 0.01
N LEU A 788 6.79 23.24 -1.15
CA LEU A 788 6.05 23.67 -2.33
C LEU A 788 5.14 22.56 -2.81
N VAL A 789 3.87 22.85 -3.00
CA VAL A 789 2.90 22.00 -3.67
C VAL A 789 2.18 22.83 -4.74
N GLN A 790 2.18 22.38 -5.99
CA GLN A 790 1.52 23.06 -7.11
C GLN A 790 0.75 22.05 -7.96
N GLY A 791 -0.51 22.35 -8.23
CA GLY A 791 -1.36 21.57 -9.13
C GLY A 791 -1.99 20.32 -8.51
N MET A 792 -1.83 20.08 -7.20
CA MET A 792 -2.42 18.91 -6.52
C MET A 792 -3.95 19.02 -6.54
N LYS A 793 -4.62 17.92 -6.85
CA LYS A 793 -6.08 17.87 -6.92
C LYS A 793 -6.67 17.44 -5.58
N SER A 794 -7.77 18.11 -5.24
CA SER A 794 -8.58 17.82 -4.07
C SER A 794 -10.06 17.80 -4.44
N TYR A 795 -10.92 17.37 -3.52
CA TYR A 795 -12.38 17.43 -3.70
C TYR A 795 -12.92 18.87 -3.84
N PHE A 796 -12.11 19.86 -3.48
CA PHE A 796 -12.43 21.29 -3.51
C PHE A 796 -11.72 22.05 -4.64
N GLY A 797 -11.04 21.33 -5.54
CA GLY A 797 -10.35 21.88 -6.69
C GLY A 797 -8.83 21.74 -6.62
N THR A 798 -8.12 22.58 -7.39
CA THR A 798 -6.67 22.54 -7.50
C THR A 798 -6.03 23.33 -6.35
N VAL A 799 -5.15 22.67 -5.62
CA VAL A 799 -4.46 23.20 -4.44
C VAL A 799 -3.04 23.57 -4.80
N ASN A 800 -2.67 24.80 -4.50
CA ASN A 800 -1.31 25.32 -4.61
C ASN A 800 -0.94 25.99 -3.30
N TYR A 801 0.22 25.66 -2.74
CA TYR A 801 0.73 26.38 -1.58
C TYR A 801 2.25 26.37 -1.48
N THR A 802 2.78 27.36 -0.78
CA THR A 802 4.20 27.47 -0.46
C THR A 802 4.33 27.84 1.02
N VAL A 803 5.20 27.12 1.73
CA VAL A 803 5.58 27.45 3.10
C VAL A 803 7.09 27.66 3.16
N LYS A 804 7.52 28.85 3.60
CA LYS A 804 8.95 29.21 3.72
C LYS A 804 9.29 29.49 5.16
N SER A 805 10.13 28.67 5.74
CA SER A 805 10.65 28.87 7.09
C SER A 805 11.80 29.88 7.09
N LYS A 806 11.66 30.91 7.88
CA LYS A 806 12.66 31.94 8.21
C LYS A 806 12.78 32.06 9.73
N LEU A 807 12.90 30.95 10.43
CA LEU A 807 12.93 30.89 11.88
C LEU A 807 14.15 31.57 12.49
N GLY A 808 15.24 31.77 11.72
CA GLY A 808 16.37 32.61 12.12
C GLY A 808 15.98 34.08 12.45
N ILE A 809 14.85 34.53 11.89
CA ILE A 809 14.23 35.84 12.22
C ILE A 809 12.83 35.66 12.86
N GLY A 810 12.51 34.46 13.34
CA GLY A 810 11.27 34.15 14.05
C GLY A 810 10.00 34.15 13.20
N ARG A 811 10.08 33.83 11.90
CA ARG A 811 8.94 33.86 10.96
C ARG A 811 8.81 32.63 10.11
N VAL A 812 7.56 32.27 9.80
CA VAL A 812 7.21 31.31 8.71
C VAL A 812 6.19 32.00 7.80
N MET A 813 6.44 31.98 6.51
CA MET A 813 5.58 32.57 5.49
C MET A 813 4.75 31.47 4.84
N VAL A 814 3.44 31.68 4.72
CA VAL A 814 2.47 30.77 4.14
C VAL A 814 1.73 31.48 3.03
N LEU A 815 1.69 30.86 1.85
CA LEU A 815 0.89 31.30 0.72
C LEU A 815 0.06 30.12 0.22
N ILE A 816 -1.27 30.26 0.16
CA ILE A 816 -2.20 29.23 -0.29
C ILE A 816 -3.06 29.80 -1.41
N LYS A 817 -3.29 29.00 -2.45
CA LYS A 817 -4.25 29.26 -3.52
C LYS A 817 -5.07 28.01 -3.79
N VAL A 818 -6.39 28.10 -3.70
CA VAL A 818 -7.31 27.00 -4.04
C VAL A 818 -8.20 27.46 -5.20
N GLU A 819 -8.10 26.74 -6.31
CA GLU A 819 -8.88 27.01 -7.54
C GLU A 819 -9.99 25.97 -7.65
N SER A 820 -11.19 26.28 -7.17
CA SER A 820 -12.30 25.33 -7.09
C SER A 820 -12.77 24.79 -8.47
N GLY A 821 -12.72 25.61 -9.51
CA GLY A 821 -13.17 25.22 -10.85
C GLY A 821 -14.61 24.67 -10.86
N LYS A 822 -14.79 23.39 -11.17
CA LYS A 822 -16.10 22.69 -11.12
C LYS A 822 -16.38 22.04 -9.77
N CYS A 823 -15.40 21.99 -8.88
CA CYS A 823 -15.53 21.38 -7.55
C CYS A 823 -16.31 22.28 -6.59
N PRO A 824 -16.93 21.74 -5.54
CA PRO A 824 -17.49 22.53 -4.48
C PRO A 824 -16.40 23.39 -3.82
N GLN A 825 -16.77 24.53 -3.26
CA GLN A 825 -15.80 25.34 -2.50
C GLN A 825 -15.59 24.73 -1.11
N ALA A 826 -14.34 24.78 -0.64
CA ALA A 826 -14.07 24.55 0.76
C ALA A 826 -14.63 25.71 1.59
N GLU A 827 -15.26 25.39 2.71
CA GLU A 827 -15.74 26.40 3.66
C GLU A 827 -14.67 26.73 4.71
N ILE A 828 -13.79 25.76 4.96
CA ILE A 828 -12.71 25.88 5.94
C ILE A 828 -11.40 25.38 5.30
N ILE A 829 -10.33 26.13 5.47
CA ILE A 829 -8.97 25.68 5.20
C ILE A 829 -8.19 25.72 6.51
N THR A 830 -7.50 24.61 6.83
CA THR A 830 -6.56 24.57 7.95
C THR A 830 -5.17 24.21 7.45
N ILE A 831 -4.15 24.82 8.06
CA ILE A 831 -2.76 24.46 7.81
C ILE A 831 -2.02 24.28 9.13
N ARG A 832 -1.26 23.17 9.26
CA ARG A 832 -0.43 22.95 10.45
C ARG A 832 0.98 23.53 10.22
N ILE A 833 1.44 24.40 11.14
CA ILE A 833 2.76 25.04 11.12
C ILE A 833 3.47 24.76 12.46
N PRO A 834 4.07 23.57 12.62
CA PRO A 834 4.76 23.18 13.85
C PRO A 834 6.14 23.81 13.93
N HIS A 835 6.52 24.37 15.08
CA HIS A 835 7.89 24.84 15.32
C HIS A 835 8.82 23.64 15.63
N PRO A 836 10.04 23.54 15.09
CA PRO A 836 10.98 22.45 15.37
C PRO A 836 11.25 22.21 16.87
N GLU A 837 11.31 23.29 17.66
CA GLU A 837 11.50 23.26 19.12
C GLU A 837 10.17 23.34 19.91
N SER A 838 9.03 23.00 19.31
CA SER A 838 7.70 23.03 19.94
C SER A 838 7.29 24.40 20.52
N LYS A 839 7.89 25.50 20.06
CA LYS A 839 7.45 26.84 20.44
C LYS A 839 6.07 27.14 19.85
N LYS A 840 5.25 27.86 20.58
CA LYS A 840 3.95 28.31 20.10
C LYS A 840 4.08 29.66 19.38
N ALA A 841 3.31 29.84 18.32
CA ALA A 841 3.28 31.15 17.64
C ALA A 841 2.72 32.22 18.56
N ARG A 842 3.33 33.42 18.53
CA ARG A 842 2.89 34.62 19.27
C ARG A 842 1.78 35.34 18.54
N PHE A 843 1.85 35.31 17.21
CA PHE A 843 0.93 36.04 16.35
C PHE A 843 0.86 35.44 14.97
N VAL A 844 -0.29 35.51 14.33
CA VAL A 844 -0.51 35.19 12.90
C VAL A 844 -1.17 36.40 12.25
N THR A 845 -0.76 36.75 11.04
CA THR A 845 -1.29 37.94 10.35
C THR A 845 -2.70 37.71 9.82
N GLU A 846 -3.08 36.44 9.55
CA GLU A 846 -4.39 36.06 9.04
C GLU A 846 -4.80 34.69 9.62
N GLY A 847 -6.10 34.45 9.75
CA GLY A 847 -6.66 33.23 10.30
C GLY A 847 -6.67 33.17 11.83
N LYS A 848 -7.05 31.99 12.35
CA LYS A 848 -7.16 31.73 13.81
C LYS A 848 -6.16 30.63 14.18
N TYR A 849 -5.17 30.98 15.00
CA TYR A 849 -4.18 30.02 15.46
C TYR A 849 -4.66 29.22 16.67
N CYS A 850 -4.54 27.90 16.60
CA CYS A 850 -4.74 26.99 17.74
C CYS A 850 -3.38 26.49 18.24
N PRO A 851 -2.95 26.87 19.46
CA PRO A 851 -1.63 26.47 19.96
C PRO A 851 -1.52 24.98 20.33
N ASP A 852 -2.64 24.31 20.61
CA ASP A 852 -2.63 22.90 21.00
C ASP A 852 -2.36 21.96 19.79
N THR A 853 -2.96 22.27 18.66
CA THR A 853 -2.81 21.54 17.41
C THR A 853 -1.77 22.15 16.45
N GLU A 854 -1.23 23.34 16.78
CA GLU A 854 -0.29 24.11 15.94
C GLU A 854 -0.87 24.45 14.55
N THR A 855 -2.19 24.59 14.45
CA THR A 855 -2.94 24.85 13.23
C THR A 855 -3.42 26.28 13.12
N ILE A 856 -3.51 26.76 11.88
CA ILE A 856 -4.16 28.02 11.52
C ILE A 856 -5.40 27.67 10.72
N THR A 857 -6.55 28.19 11.12
CA THR A 857 -7.83 27.99 10.47
C THR A 857 -8.29 29.26 9.77
N PHE A 858 -8.68 29.16 8.52
CA PHE A 858 -9.25 30.19 7.70
C PHE A 858 -10.71 29.82 7.41
N ASP A 859 -11.66 30.58 7.92
CA ASP A 859 -13.12 30.40 7.72
C ASP A 859 -13.74 31.49 6.84
N HIS A 860 -12.95 32.50 6.46
CA HIS A 860 -13.27 33.52 5.49
C HIS A 860 -12.01 33.79 4.66
N PHE A 861 -12.02 33.42 3.40
CA PHE A 861 -10.90 33.60 2.50
C PHE A 861 -11.39 33.77 1.06
N ASP A 862 -10.62 34.52 0.28
CA ASP A 862 -10.71 34.55 -1.17
C ASP A 862 -9.91 33.38 -1.77
N GLU A 863 -9.72 33.32 -3.07
CA GLU A 863 -8.88 32.31 -3.72
C GLU A 863 -7.42 32.30 -3.18
N TYR A 864 -6.99 33.38 -2.56
CA TYR A 864 -5.63 33.62 -2.07
C TYR A 864 -5.61 33.87 -0.57
N ILE A 865 -4.71 33.17 0.13
CA ILE A 865 -4.41 33.40 1.54
C ILE A 865 -2.92 33.67 1.66
N GLU A 866 -2.54 34.79 2.29
CA GLU A 866 -1.16 35.10 2.63
C GLU A 866 -1.05 35.32 4.14
N CYS A 867 -0.32 34.43 4.83
CA CYS A 867 -0.21 34.47 6.28
C CYS A 867 1.26 34.40 6.71
N GLU A 868 1.65 35.29 7.64
CA GLU A 868 2.90 35.17 8.38
C GLU A 868 2.64 34.63 9.78
N VAL A 869 3.40 33.63 10.18
CA VAL A 869 3.41 33.04 11.52
C VAL A 869 4.65 33.56 12.26
N ILE A 870 4.46 34.21 13.39
CA ILE A 870 5.53 34.83 14.18
C ILE A 870 5.71 34.02 15.47
N PHE A 871 6.92 33.50 15.69
CA PHE A 871 7.33 32.74 16.87
C PHE A 871 8.12 33.53 17.89
#